data_767b240c74ffc7736b46aa2b8f49e27f
#
_entry.id   767b240c74ffc7736b46aa2b8f49e27f
#
_cell.length_a   1.000
_cell.length_b   1.000
_cell.length_c   1.000
_cell.angle_alpha   90.00
_cell.angle_beta   90.00
_cell.angle_gamma   90.00
#
_symmetry.space_group_name_H-M   'P 1'
#
loop_
_entity.id
_entity.type
_entity.pdbx_description
1 polymer ?
#
loop_
_entity_poly.entity_id
_entity_poly.type
_entity_poly.pdbx_seq_one_letter_code
_entity_poly.pdbx_strand_id
1 'polypeptide(L)'
;MSKPKYYISTAIAYTSSRPHIGNTYEIVLADSIARYKRMEGYDVYFQTGTDEHGQKIEEKANAAGITPKEYVDNVAKIVKANWDVMNTSYDKFIRTTDDYHEKQVQKIFKKLYEQGDIYKGHYEGMYCTPCESFFTESQLVDGKCPDCGGEVKPAKEEAYFFKMSKYADRLIDHINKHPEFIQPPQRKTEMMNNFLLPGLQDLCVSRTSFKWGIPVDFDNKHVVYVWLDALTNYITGIGYDCDGNSTEQFKRNWPADLHLIGKDIIRFHTIYWPIFLMALDLPLPKQVFGHPWLLMNGGKMSKSKGNVIYAEDLVDLFGVDAVRYFVLHEMPFESDGTITWDLMIERTNSDLANTLGNLVNRTISMTNKYFGGVVENKNVVEDVDNDLKSVVLATKNSVQTKMDQLRVADAISEIFTLFKRCNKYIDETMPWALAKDEAKADRLSTVLYNLVESITIGAALLTPFMPDTAEKIVAQLGTTLRAYDTLDTFGVYPNGGKVTDKPEILFARIDPKEMGEKIAAVEAKYAPKEEPKKEIEGLAQINIEDFAKVELRAAKVVACEPIKRAKKLLKLTLDDGTSTPRTVASGIAKWYKPEDLIGHTVIVVANLKPAVLCGVESQGMILAADAGEDDVRVVFVDGTPAGSKIR
;
A
#
# COMPACT_ATOMS: atom_id res chain seq x y z
N MET A 1 25.75 -17.60 24.54
CA MET A 1 25.90 -16.28 23.88
C MET A 1 24.53 -15.63 23.82
N SER A 2 24.43 -14.30 23.98
CA SER A 2 23.15 -13.62 23.79
C SER A 2 22.75 -13.72 22.30
N LYS A 3 21.46 -13.91 22.01
CA LYS A 3 20.95 -13.92 20.63
C LYS A 3 21.28 -12.58 19.93
N PRO A 4 21.68 -12.58 18.66
CA PRO A 4 21.83 -11.34 17.90
C PRO A 4 20.48 -10.63 17.79
N LYS A 5 20.47 -9.29 17.84
CA LYS A 5 19.25 -8.51 17.73
C LYS A 5 18.82 -8.34 16.28
N TYR A 6 17.52 -8.20 16.04
CA TYR A 6 16.97 -7.79 14.75
C TYR A 6 15.74 -6.90 14.98
N TYR A 7 15.88 -5.61 14.68
CA TYR A 7 14.77 -4.66 14.75
C TYR A 7 14.20 -4.42 13.35
N ILE A 8 12.97 -4.84 13.15
CA ILE A 8 12.20 -4.60 11.92
C ILE A 8 10.99 -3.74 12.21
N SER A 9 10.68 -2.81 11.31
CA SER A 9 9.46 -2.02 11.37
C SER A 9 8.77 -1.94 10.01
N THR A 10 7.45 -1.77 10.02
CA THR A 10 6.68 -1.28 8.86
C THR A 10 6.56 0.24 8.89
N ALA A 11 6.07 0.85 7.81
CA ALA A 11 5.43 2.13 7.93
C ALA A 11 4.25 2.04 8.91
N ILE A 12 3.93 3.16 9.58
CA ILE A 12 2.73 3.25 10.40
C ILE A 12 1.54 3.68 9.53
N ALA A 13 0.40 2.99 9.68
CA ALA A 13 -0.74 3.18 8.81
C ALA A 13 -1.42 4.54 9.05
N TYR A 14 -1.55 5.36 7.99
CA TYR A 14 -2.26 6.64 8.07
C TYR A 14 -3.76 6.44 8.28
N THR A 15 -4.29 6.94 9.41
CA THR A 15 -5.66 6.68 9.86
C THR A 15 -6.74 7.43 9.08
N SER A 16 -6.46 7.83 7.85
CA SER A 16 -7.45 8.48 7.00
C SER A 16 -8.52 7.53 6.46
N SER A 17 -8.31 6.21 6.48
CA SER A 17 -9.30 5.21 6.07
C SER A 17 -8.91 3.80 6.51
N ARG A 18 -9.89 2.86 6.48
CA ARG A 18 -9.67 1.42 6.66
C ARG A 18 -8.62 0.91 5.65
N PRO A 19 -7.60 0.12 6.08
CA PRO A 19 -6.60 -0.46 5.20
C PRO A 19 -7.23 -1.51 4.27
N HIS A 20 -6.81 -1.52 3.01
CA HIS A 20 -7.15 -2.56 2.03
C HIS A 20 -6.01 -3.58 1.93
N ILE A 21 -6.21 -4.66 1.16
CA ILE A 21 -5.24 -5.76 1.05
C ILE A 21 -3.84 -5.29 0.62
N GLY A 22 -3.72 -4.22 -0.16
CA GLY A 22 -2.42 -3.65 -0.54
C GLY A 22 -1.66 -3.04 0.66
N ASN A 23 -2.37 -2.49 1.66
CA ASN A 23 -1.75 -2.06 2.92
C ASN A 23 -1.44 -3.27 3.82
N THR A 24 -2.34 -4.29 3.80
CA THR A 24 -2.16 -5.53 4.56
C THR A 24 -0.96 -6.35 4.07
N TYR A 25 -0.63 -6.26 2.77
CA TYR A 25 0.56 -6.91 2.22
C TYR A 25 1.84 -6.51 2.98
N GLU A 26 2.02 -5.21 3.26
CA GLU A 26 3.21 -4.70 3.97
C GLU A 26 3.41 -5.37 5.33
N ILE A 27 2.35 -5.46 6.14
CA ILE A 27 2.46 -6.08 7.47
C ILE A 27 2.72 -7.58 7.39
N VAL A 28 2.13 -8.29 6.41
CA VAL A 28 2.36 -9.73 6.20
C VAL A 28 3.79 -9.99 5.71
N LEU A 29 4.31 -9.13 4.83
CA LEU A 29 5.69 -9.22 4.36
C LEU A 29 6.69 -9.02 5.52
N ALA A 30 6.48 -7.98 6.35
CA ALA A 30 7.32 -7.74 7.52
C ALA A 30 7.23 -8.89 8.53
N ASP A 31 6.03 -9.42 8.78
CA ASP A 31 5.81 -10.56 9.66
C ASP A 31 6.54 -11.81 9.19
N SER A 32 6.52 -12.09 7.88
CA SER A 32 7.24 -13.24 7.32
C SER A 32 8.75 -13.13 7.53
N ILE A 33 9.32 -11.94 7.35
CA ILE A 33 10.74 -11.68 7.62
C ILE A 33 11.05 -11.79 9.12
N ALA A 34 10.19 -11.21 9.98
CA ALA A 34 10.35 -11.29 11.42
C ALA A 34 10.32 -12.75 11.94
N ARG A 35 9.35 -13.56 11.47
CA ARG A 35 9.26 -14.99 11.81
C ARG A 35 10.47 -15.76 11.30
N TYR A 36 10.93 -15.47 10.08
CA TYR A 36 12.13 -16.10 9.53
C TYR A 36 13.37 -15.79 10.37
N LYS A 37 13.59 -14.53 10.75
CA LYS A 37 14.70 -14.13 11.62
C LYS A 37 14.61 -14.74 13.03
N ARG A 38 13.40 -14.88 13.58
CA ARG A 38 13.19 -15.63 14.86
C ARG A 38 13.56 -17.11 14.69
N MET A 39 13.21 -17.72 13.57
CA MET A 39 13.57 -19.10 13.24
C MET A 39 15.09 -19.28 13.12
N GLU A 40 15.81 -18.30 12.56
CA GLU A 40 17.30 -18.26 12.52
C GLU A 40 17.94 -18.03 13.90
N GLY A 41 17.14 -17.79 14.93
CA GLY A 41 17.63 -17.59 16.30
C GLY A 41 17.91 -16.15 16.72
N TYR A 42 17.50 -15.15 15.93
CA TYR A 42 17.58 -13.75 16.33
C TYR A 42 16.58 -13.42 17.43
N ASP A 43 16.93 -12.43 18.26
CA ASP A 43 16.00 -11.75 19.13
C ASP A 43 15.37 -10.58 18.35
N VAL A 44 14.18 -10.85 17.81
CA VAL A 44 13.49 -9.95 16.91
C VAL A 44 12.56 -9.05 17.68
N TYR A 45 12.65 -7.74 17.40
CA TYR A 45 11.65 -6.76 17.79
C TYR A 45 10.95 -6.22 16.54
N PHE A 46 9.64 -6.46 16.43
CA PHE A 46 8.84 -6.08 15.29
C PHE A 46 7.83 -4.99 15.69
N GLN A 47 7.98 -3.79 15.10
CA GLN A 47 7.12 -2.64 15.35
C GLN A 47 6.28 -2.29 14.14
N THR A 48 5.02 -1.97 14.40
CA THR A 48 4.06 -1.35 13.48
C THR A 48 3.22 -0.32 14.25
N GLY A 49 2.25 0.32 13.61
CA GLY A 49 1.40 1.28 14.30
C GLY A 49 0.51 2.10 13.39
N THR A 50 0.05 3.23 13.92
CA THR A 50 -0.79 4.19 13.22
C THR A 50 -0.25 5.61 13.28
N ASP A 51 -0.32 6.30 12.13
CA ASP A 51 -0.11 7.73 11.98
C ASP A 51 -1.47 8.43 12.07
N GLU A 52 -1.63 9.32 13.05
CA GLU A 52 -2.94 9.77 13.52
C GLU A 52 -3.14 11.28 13.46
N HIS A 53 -2.17 12.05 12.99
CA HIS A 53 -2.24 13.50 12.89
C HIS A 53 -2.40 13.98 11.44
N GLY A 54 -2.79 15.26 11.27
CA GLY A 54 -2.81 15.92 9.98
C GLY A 54 -4.19 16.48 9.59
N GLN A 55 -4.16 17.37 8.59
CA GLN A 55 -5.32 18.10 8.09
C GLN A 55 -6.43 17.17 7.59
N LYS A 56 -6.07 16.14 6.84
CA LYS A 56 -7.03 15.20 6.26
C LYS A 56 -7.84 14.43 7.31
N ILE A 57 -7.23 14.15 8.47
CA ILE A 57 -7.92 13.49 9.59
C ILE A 57 -8.87 14.46 10.26
N GLU A 58 -8.45 15.71 10.50
CA GLU A 58 -9.31 16.76 11.04
C GLU A 58 -10.54 16.98 10.16
N GLU A 59 -10.36 17.10 8.84
CA GLU A 59 -11.45 17.24 7.87
C GLU A 59 -12.44 16.06 7.93
N LYS A 60 -11.92 14.82 8.02
CA LYS A 60 -12.76 13.62 8.08
C LYS A 60 -13.52 13.48 9.40
N ALA A 61 -12.88 13.81 10.51
CA ALA A 61 -13.54 13.83 11.81
C ALA A 61 -14.67 14.87 11.85
N ASN A 62 -14.42 16.08 11.33
CA ASN A 62 -15.42 17.14 11.19
C ASN A 62 -16.58 16.69 10.30
N ALA A 63 -16.31 16.06 9.16
CA ALA A 63 -17.35 15.52 8.27
C ALA A 63 -18.17 14.39 8.94
N ALA A 64 -17.56 13.64 9.85
CA ALA A 64 -18.24 12.61 10.63
C ALA A 64 -18.97 13.15 11.88
N GLY A 65 -18.80 14.44 12.22
CA GLY A 65 -19.41 15.06 13.40
C GLY A 65 -18.85 14.58 14.74
N ILE A 66 -17.60 14.07 14.77
CA ILE A 66 -16.91 13.57 15.97
C ILE A 66 -15.55 14.27 16.14
N THR A 67 -14.94 14.11 17.31
CA THR A 67 -13.59 14.65 17.54
C THR A 67 -12.53 13.89 16.73
N PRO A 68 -11.42 14.55 16.32
CA PRO A 68 -10.31 13.86 15.67
C PRO A 68 -9.75 12.67 16.49
N LYS A 69 -9.66 12.81 17.81
CA LYS A 69 -9.21 11.72 18.70
C LYS A 69 -10.14 10.50 18.64
N GLU A 70 -11.45 10.72 18.70
CA GLU A 70 -12.43 9.65 18.57
C GLU A 70 -12.39 8.99 17.19
N TYR A 71 -12.19 9.79 16.13
CA TYR A 71 -12.04 9.30 14.78
C TYR A 71 -10.84 8.34 14.65
N VAL A 72 -9.65 8.78 15.10
CA VAL A 72 -8.44 7.96 15.01
C VAL A 72 -8.48 6.74 15.93
N ASP A 73 -9.12 6.83 17.11
CA ASP A 73 -9.32 5.68 18.00
C ASP A 73 -10.14 4.58 17.31
N ASN A 74 -11.17 4.96 16.56
CA ASN A 74 -12.00 4.01 15.81
C ASN A 74 -11.21 3.39 14.66
N VAL A 75 -10.46 4.19 13.89
CA VAL A 75 -9.68 3.68 12.75
C VAL A 75 -8.51 2.82 13.23
N ALA A 76 -7.80 3.21 14.30
CA ALA A 76 -6.70 2.41 14.87
C ALA A 76 -7.16 1.02 15.31
N LYS A 77 -8.36 0.90 15.91
CA LYS A 77 -8.96 -0.41 16.24
C LYS A 77 -9.17 -1.26 14.98
N ILE A 78 -9.65 -0.66 13.89
CA ILE A 78 -9.86 -1.37 12.62
C ILE A 78 -8.51 -1.82 12.03
N VAL A 79 -7.49 -0.95 12.04
CA VAL A 79 -6.15 -1.29 11.57
C VAL A 79 -5.59 -2.46 12.36
N LYS A 80 -5.65 -2.39 13.69
CA LYS A 80 -5.17 -3.45 14.58
C LYS A 80 -5.88 -4.78 14.32
N ALA A 81 -7.21 -4.76 14.22
CA ALA A 81 -8.00 -5.96 13.91
C ALA A 81 -7.63 -6.57 12.55
N ASN A 82 -7.32 -5.71 11.54
CA ASN A 82 -6.87 -6.16 10.23
C ASN A 82 -5.49 -6.85 10.30
N TRP A 83 -4.56 -6.33 11.12
CA TRP A 83 -3.27 -6.98 11.36
C TRP A 83 -3.44 -8.31 12.11
N ASP A 84 -4.30 -8.34 13.13
CA ASP A 84 -4.55 -9.53 13.96
C ASP A 84 -5.20 -10.66 13.15
N VAL A 85 -6.16 -10.36 12.24
CA VAL A 85 -6.80 -11.38 11.38
C VAL A 85 -5.82 -12.07 10.43
N MET A 86 -4.71 -11.40 10.08
CA MET A 86 -3.63 -11.96 9.26
C MET A 86 -2.62 -12.77 10.05
N ASN A 87 -2.87 -13.05 11.32
CA ASN A 87 -1.96 -13.79 12.22
C ASN A 87 -0.55 -13.17 12.26
N THR A 88 -0.46 -11.85 12.40
CA THR A 88 0.82 -11.14 12.46
C THR A 88 1.37 -11.09 13.89
N SER A 89 2.70 -11.18 14.02
CA SER A 89 3.41 -11.39 15.29
C SER A 89 4.22 -10.15 15.74
N TYR A 90 3.68 -8.95 15.50
CA TYR A 90 4.34 -7.71 15.96
C TYR A 90 4.41 -7.63 17.48
N ASP A 91 5.50 -7.06 17.99
CA ASP A 91 5.76 -6.87 19.42
C ASP A 91 5.22 -5.51 19.90
N LYS A 92 5.16 -4.50 19.02
CA LYS A 92 4.68 -3.16 19.34
C LYS A 92 3.74 -2.62 18.28
N PHE A 93 2.61 -2.12 18.74
CA PHE A 93 1.72 -1.26 17.96
C PHE A 93 1.78 0.14 18.54
N ILE A 94 2.52 1.05 17.90
CA ILE A 94 2.65 2.44 18.35
C ILE A 94 1.56 3.30 17.72
N ARG A 95 1.11 4.32 18.45
CA ARG A 95 0.21 5.36 17.95
C ARG A 95 0.91 6.71 18.06
N THR A 96 0.82 7.56 17.05
CA THR A 96 1.42 8.90 17.14
C THR A 96 0.70 9.81 18.16
N THR A 97 -0.51 9.41 18.59
CA THR A 97 -1.23 10.03 19.73
C THR A 97 -0.89 9.45 21.09
N ASP A 98 0.12 8.57 21.20
CA ASP A 98 0.64 8.13 22.50
C ASP A 98 1.35 9.30 23.19
N ASP A 99 1.01 9.60 24.44
CA ASP A 99 1.56 10.74 25.22
C ASP A 99 3.10 10.78 25.22
N TYR A 100 3.74 9.62 25.32
CA TYR A 100 5.19 9.53 25.29
C TYR A 100 5.76 9.97 23.94
N HIS A 101 5.14 9.53 22.85
CA HIS A 101 5.56 9.90 21.50
C HIS A 101 5.44 11.41 21.30
N GLU A 102 4.26 12.00 21.58
CA GLU A 102 4.02 13.44 21.44
C GLU A 102 5.04 14.27 22.21
N LYS A 103 5.31 13.90 23.46
CA LYS A 103 6.32 14.59 24.30
C LYS A 103 7.72 14.51 23.70
N GLN A 104 8.12 13.36 23.17
CA GLN A 104 9.44 13.21 22.56
C GLN A 104 9.54 14.01 21.26
N VAL A 105 8.50 14.03 20.43
CA VAL A 105 8.45 14.86 19.22
C VAL A 105 8.61 16.35 19.54
N GLN A 106 7.92 16.85 20.57
CA GLN A 106 8.07 18.23 21.03
C GLN A 106 9.52 18.54 21.45
N LYS A 107 10.15 17.66 22.24
CA LYS A 107 11.54 17.80 22.66
C LYS A 107 12.52 17.76 21.48
N ILE A 108 12.31 16.85 20.53
CA ILE A 108 13.10 16.74 19.30
C ILE A 108 12.98 18.04 18.49
N PHE A 109 11.78 18.54 18.26
CA PHE A 109 11.55 19.78 17.53
C PHE A 109 12.29 20.96 18.19
N LYS A 110 12.16 21.11 19.51
CA LYS A 110 12.82 22.15 20.29
C LYS A 110 14.35 22.03 20.22
N LYS A 111 14.92 20.83 20.38
CA LYS A 111 16.35 20.57 20.26
C LYS A 111 16.87 20.98 18.87
N LEU A 112 16.19 20.59 17.80
CA LEU A 112 16.56 20.94 16.43
C LEU A 112 16.46 22.45 16.18
N TYR A 113 15.52 23.14 16.82
CA TYR A 113 15.40 24.59 16.76
C TYR A 113 16.54 25.29 17.54
N GLU A 114 16.83 24.87 18.77
CA GLU A 114 17.89 25.43 19.62
C GLU A 114 19.28 25.25 19.00
N GLN A 115 19.53 24.17 18.29
CA GLN A 115 20.80 23.94 17.58
C GLN A 115 20.86 24.63 16.21
N GLY A 116 19.79 25.31 15.80
CA GLY A 116 19.72 26.11 14.57
C GLY A 116 19.52 25.30 13.28
N ASP A 117 19.12 24.04 13.39
CA ASP A 117 18.71 23.21 12.24
C ASP A 117 17.27 23.49 11.83
N ILE A 118 16.43 23.96 12.74
CA ILE A 118 15.10 24.50 12.43
C ILE A 118 15.13 26.01 12.60
N TYR A 119 14.50 26.73 11.66
CA TYR A 119 14.35 28.19 11.69
C TYR A 119 12.96 28.61 11.24
N LYS A 120 12.50 29.79 11.66
CA LYS A 120 11.19 30.34 11.30
C LYS A 120 11.27 31.12 10.00
N GLY A 121 10.31 30.92 9.13
CA GLY A 121 10.23 31.59 7.83
C GLY A 121 8.79 31.65 7.32
N HIS A 122 8.63 31.95 6.03
CA HIS A 122 7.34 31.95 5.36
C HIS A 122 7.39 30.98 4.20
N TYR A 123 6.38 30.12 4.12
CA TYR A 123 6.18 29.24 2.99
C TYR A 123 5.24 29.89 1.97
N GLU A 124 5.60 29.80 0.70
CA GLU A 124 4.75 30.16 -0.43
C GLU A 124 4.97 29.11 -1.53
N GLY A 125 3.91 28.37 -1.89
CA GLY A 125 4.00 27.31 -2.89
C GLY A 125 2.70 26.54 -3.01
N MET A 126 2.76 25.35 -3.63
CA MET A 126 1.61 24.50 -3.90
C MET A 126 1.56 23.35 -2.88
N TYR A 127 0.42 23.15 -2.25
CA TYR A 127 0.21 22.10 -1.25
C TYR A 127 -0.74 21.01 -1.74
N CYS A 128 -0.31 19.76 -1.62
CA CYS A 128 -1.13 18.58 -1.87
C CYS A 128 -1.70 18.03 -0.56
N THR A 129 -2.99 18.22 -0.32
CA THR A 129 -3.66 17.71 0.90
C THR A 129 -3.64 16.18 1.00
N PRO A 130 -3.85 15.38 -0.08
CA PRO A 130 -3.77 13.92 0.00
C PRO A 130 -2.41 13.37 0.43
N CYS A 131 -1.31 14.00 -0.03
CA CYS A 131 0.06 13.57 0.30
C CYS A 131 0.63 14.33 1.51
N GLU A 132 -0.07 15.37 1.96
CA GLU A 132 0.42 16.33 2.95
C GLU A 132 1.83 16.87 2.62
N SER A 133 2.05 17.19 1.35
CA SER A 133 3.35 17.60 0.82
C SER A 133 3.28 18.93 0.09
N PHE A 134 4.38 19.68 0.21
CA PHE A 134 4.57 20.94 -0.48
C PHE A 134 5.41 20.76 -1.75
N PHE A 135 5.08 21.54 -2.77
CA PHE A 135 5.76 21.55 -4.06
C PHE A 135 5.95 22.97 -4.56
N THR A 136 7.04 23.22 -5.27
CA THR A 136 7.16 24.40 -6.11
C THR A 136 6.38 24.18 -7.41
N GLU A 137 6.01 25.25 -8.12
CA GLU A 137 5.33 25.13 -9.42
C GLU A 137 6.14 24.29 -10.42
N SER A 138 7.48 24.41 -10.38
CA SER A 138 8.38 23.64 -11.25
C SER A 138 8.42 22.12 -10.96
N GLN A 139 7.97 21.70 -9.80
CA GLN A 139 7.92 20.28 -9.41
C GLN A 139 6.60 19.61 -9.81
N LEU A 140 5.60 20.39 -10.20
CA LEU A 140 4.31 19.85 -10.61
C LEU A 140 4.40 19.16 -11.98
N VAL A 141 3.64 18.08 -12.13
CA VAL A 141 3.47 17.38 -13.41
C VAL A 141 2.07 17.71 -13.94
N ASP A 142 2.00 18.41 -15.06
CA ASP A 142 0.72 18.90 -15.64
C ASP A 142 -0.13 19.70 -14.63
N GLY A 143 0.53 20.53 -13.79
CA GLY A 143 -0.12 21.31 -12.75
C GLY A 143 -0.65 20.52 -11.54
N LYS A 144 -0.28 19.24 -11.43
CA LYS A 144 -0.73 18.31 -10.38
C LYS A 144 0.43 17.81 -9.52
N CYS A 145 0.07 17.24 -8.38
CA CYS A 145 1.03 16.62 -7.46
C CYS A 145 1.83 15.50 -8.15
N PRO A 146 3.18 15.56 -8.14
CA PRO A 146 4.00 14.53 -8.77
C PRO A 146 3.92 13.16 -8.10
N ASP A 147 3.55 13.12 -6.80
CA ASP A 147 3.52 11.88 -6.03
C ASP A 147 2.19 11.11 -6.21
N CYS A 148 1.05 11.81 -6.23
CA CYS A 148 -0.26 11.14 -6.29
C CYS A 148 -1.12 11.50 -7.51
N GLY A 149 -0.69 12.48 -8.33
CA GLY A 149 -1.47 13.01 -9.45
C GLY A 149 -2.70 13.83 -9.04
N GLY A 150 -2.87 14.14 -7.75
CA GLY A 150 -3.98 14.91 -7.21
C GLY A 150 -3.84 16.42 -7.43
N GLU A 151 -4.95 17.15 -7.24
CA GLU A 151 -4.95 18.61 -7.28
C GLU A 151 -4.12 19.21 -6.14
N VAL A 152 -3.42 20.31 -6.43
CA VAL A 152 -2.66 21.09 -5.47
C VAL A 152 -3.28 22.48 -5.31
N LYS A 153 -3.14 23.06 -4.12
CA LYS A 153 -3.70 24.39 -3.81
C LYS A 153 -2.56 25.35 -3.43
N PRO A 154 -2.62 26.62 -3.83
CA PRO A 154 -1.69 27.62 -3.33
C PRO A 154 -1.76 27.71 -1.80
N ALA A 155 -0.61 27.69 -1.15
CA ALA A 155 -0.50 27.85 0.29
C ALA A 155 0.55 28.90 0.62
N LYS A 156 0.20 29.84 1.51
CA LYS A 156 1.10 30.85 2.03
C LYS A 156 0.86 30.96 3.53
N GLU A 157 1.86 30.54 4.29
CA GLU A 157 1.76 30.56 5.75
C GLU A 157 3.14 30.78 6.41
N GLU A 158 3.14 31.32 7.63
CA GLU A 158 4.31 31.30 8.50
C GLU A 158 4.57 29.84 8.91
N ALA A 159 5.82 29.40 8.82
CA ALA A 159 6.18 28.04 9.12
C ALA A 159 7.61 27.94 9.65
N TYR A 160 7.92 26.81 10.29
CA TYR A 160 9.28 26.42 10.62
C TYR A 160 9.85 25.53 9.51
N PHE A 161 11.14 25.75 9.20
CA PHE A 161 11.86 25.02 8.16
C PHE A 161 13.05 24.29 8.77
N PHE A 162 13.26 23.06 8.33
CA PHE A 162 14.44 22.26 8.67
C PHE A 162 15.46 22.32 7.54
N LYS A 163 16.73 22.58 7.88
CA LYS A 163 17.85 22.73 6.93
C LYS A 163 18.31 21.39 6.37
N MET A 164 17.53 20.83 5.42
CA MET A 164 17.85 19.57 4.75
C MET A 164 19.17 19.63 4.00
N SER A 165 19.44 20.74 3.35
CA SER A 165 20.66 20.96 2.54
C SER A 165 21.96 20.79 3.33
N LYS A 166 21.96 21.13 4.64
CA LYS A 166 23.12 20.96 5.53
C LYS A 166 23.64 19.53 5.60
N TYR A 167 22.77 18.53 5.40
CA TYR A 167 23.06 17.10 5.58
C TYR A 167 23.14 16.33 4.26
N ALA A 168 22.88 16.97 3.12
CA ALA A 168 22.77 16.31 1.82
C ALA A 168 24.03 15.54 1.43
N ASP A 169 25.20 16.18 1.51
CA ASP A 169 26.48 15.55 1.15
C ASP A 169 26.82 14.35 2.05
N ARG A 170 26.52 14.47 3.36
CA ARG A 170 26.73 13.38 4.31
C ARG A 170 25.83 12.18 3.99
N LEU A 171 24.58 12.44 3.58
CA LEU A 171 23.66 11.38 3.19
C LEU A 171 24.09 10.72 1.86
N ILE A 172 24.50 11.51 0.86
CA ILE A 172 25.03 11.00 -0.42
C ILE A 172 26.24 10.09 -0.18
N ASP A 173 27.18 10.53 0.68
CA ASP A 173 28.36 9.73 1.06
C ASP A 173 27.96 8.41 1.73
N HIS A 174 26.99 8.45 2.66
CA HIS A 174 26.45 7.26 3.30
C HIS A 174 25.84 6.27 2.29
N ILE A 175 24.94 6.75 1.41
CA ILE A 175 24.29 5.91 0.38
C ILE A 175 25.31 5.27 -0.57
N ASN A 176 26.39 5.98 -0.90
CA ASN A 176 27.44 5.45 -1.77
C ASN A 176 28.31 4.39 -1.08
N LYS A 177 28.57 4.55 0.22
CA LYS A 177 29.35 3.59 1.02
C LYS A 177 28.54 2.35 1.42
N HIS A 178 27.21 2.46 1.45
CA HIS A 178 26.29 1.42 1.88
C HIS A 178 25.30 1.07 0.76
N PRO A 179 25.70 0.28 -0.25
CA PRO A 179 24.84 -0.08 -1.38
C PRO A 179 23.60 -0.89 -0.96
N GLU A 180 23.65 -1.54 0.21
CA GLU A 180 22.56 -2.27 0.82
C GLU A 180 21.49 -1.37 1.46
N PHE A 181 21.79 -0.10 1.73
CA PHE A 181 20.94 0.81 2.50
C PHE A 181 19.55 1.01 1.88
N ILE A 182 19.47 1.19 0.56
CA ILE A 182 18.20 1.39 -0.16
C ILE A 182 17.94 0.20 -1.07
N GLN A 183 16.84 -0.50 -0.84
CA GLN A 183 16.39 -1.65 -1.61
C GLN A 183 14.95 -1.45 -2.15
N PRO A 184 14.64 -1.95 -3.35
CA PRO A 184 15.55 -2.50 -4.37
C PRO A 184 16.52 -1.45 -4.92
N PRO A 185 17.62 -1.85 -5.59
CA PRO A 185 18.69 -0.93 -6.06
C PRO A 185 18.19 0.19 -6.97
N GLN A 186 17.17 -0.06 -7.78
CA GLN A 186 16.55 0.96 -8.64
C GLN A 186 15.99 2.15 -7.84
N ARG A 187 15.53 1.93 -6.60
CA ARG A 187 15.04 3.01 -5.71
C ARG A 187 16.19 3.91 -5.25
N LYS A 188 17.38 3.36 -5.05
CA LYS A 188 18.59 4.17 -4.82
C LYS A 188 18.85 5.12 -5.98
N THR A 189 18.81 4.62 -7.21
CA THR A 189 19.03 5.43 -8.42
C THR A 189 17.98 6.54 -8.54
N GLU A 190 16.71 6.23 -8.26
CA GLU A 190 15.62 7.20 -8.26
C GLU A 190 15.84 8.32 -7.23
N MET A 191 16.16 7.97 -5.99
CA MET A 191 16.38 8.94 -4.92
C MET A 191 17.60 9.83 -5.17
N MET A 192 18.68 9.23 -5.66
CA MET A 192 19.90 9.99 -6.01
C MET A 192 19.64 10.98 -7.13
N ASN A 193 19.07 10.54 -8.26
CA ASN A 193 18.96 11.36 -9.46
C ASN A 193 17.84 12.41 -9.36
N ASN A 194 16.72 12.08 -8.73
CA ASN A 194 15.56 12.96 -8.72
C ASN A 194 15.56 13.96 -7.57
N PHE A 195 16.25 13.65 -6.45
CA PHE A 195 16.17 14.46 -5.25
C PHE A 195 17.53 14.91 -4.70
N LEU A 196 18.51 14.02 -4.57
CA LEU A 196 19.76 14.35 -3.88
C LEU A 196 20.75 15.11 -4.77
N LEU A 197 21.01 14.64 -5.99
CA LEU A 197 21.96 15.29 -6.90
C LEU A 197 21.49 16.66 -7.42
N PRO A 198 20.19 16.91 -7.65
CA PRO A 198 19.70 18.26 -7.95
C PRO A 198 19.82 19.25 -6.80
N GLY A 199 20.04 18.79 -5.58
CA GLY A 199 20.13 19.57 -4.35
C GLY A 199 18.82 19.57 -3.55
N LEU A 200 18.92 19.40 -2.24
CA LEU A 200 17.79 19.43 -1.33
C LEU A 200 17.42 20.85 -0.95
N GLN A 201 16.12 21.13 -0.98
CA GLN A 201 15.55 22.34 -0.38
C GLN A 201 15.22 22.10 1.09
N ASP A 202 15.17 23.17 1.88
CA ASP A 202 14.78 23.09 3.28
C ASP A 202 13.32 22.66 3.41
N LEU A 203 13.05 21.79 4.37
CA LEU A 203 11.76 21.18 4.56
C LEU A 203 10.89 21.98 5.53
N CYS A 204 9.68 22.33 5.12
CA CYS A 204 8.67 22.89 6.02
C CYS A 204 8.28 21.83 7.06
N VAL A 205 8.48 22.11 8.37
CA VAL A 205 8.28 21.17 9.46
C VAL A 205 7.20 21.61 10.46
N SER A 206 6.41 22.63 10.14
CA SER A 206 5.25 23.03 10.94
C SER A 206 4.11 23.56 10.08
N ARG A 207 2.91 23.57 10.64
CA ARG A 207 1.69 24.08 10.00
C ARG A 207 0.90 24.95 10.96
N THR A 208 0.16 25.92 10.40
CA THR A 208 -0.78 26.80 11.12
C THR A 208 -2.23 26.67 10.61
N SER A 209 -2.41 26.02 9.46
CA SER A 209 -3.69 25.94 8.74
C SER A 209 -4.71 24.97 9.36
N PHE A 210 -4.27 24.08 10.27
CA PHE A 210 -5.12 23.14 11.03
C PHE A 210 -4.58 22.98 12.45
N LYS A 211 -5.36 22.32 13.32
CA LYS A 211 -5.04 22.18 14.75
C LYS A 211 -4.76 20.76 15.21
N TRP A 212 -5.19 19.76 14.45
CA TRP A 212 -5.00 18.36 14.81
C TRP A 212 -3.58 17.90 14.48
N GLY A 213 -2.69 18.03 15.43
CA GLY A 213 -1.28 17.68 15.37
C GLY A 213 -0.60 17.98 16.67
N ILE A 214 0.67 17.61 16.82
CA ILE A 214 1.46 17.85 18.03
C ILE A 214 1.82 19.34 18.10
N PRO A 215 1.40 20.09 19.15
CA PRO A 215 1.71 21.50 19.27
C PRO A 215 3.22 21.73 19.45
N VAL A 216 3.75 22.77 18.81
CA VAL A 216 5.10 23.28 19.15
C VAL A 216 5.02 23.97 20.50
N ASP A 217 5.70 23.44 21.52
CA ASP A 217 5.54 23.83 22.94
C ASP A 217 5.88 25.28 23.23
N PHE A 218 6.80 25.89 22.47
CA PHE A 218 7.20 27.29 22.60
C PHE A 218 6.49 28.24 21.61
N ASP A 219 5.64 27.71 20.70
CA ASP A 219 4.84 28.48 19.75
C ASP A 219 3.53 27.76 19.37
N ASN A 220 2.56 27.84 20.25
CA ASN A 220 1.26 27.14 20.17
C ASN A 220 0.40 27.47 18.95
N LYS A 221 0.82 28.41 18.08
CA LYS A 221 0.17 28.65 16.78
C LYS A 221 0.49 27.58 15.76
N HIS A 222 1.59 26.86 15.96
CA HIS A 222 2.09 25.84 15.06
C HIS A 222 1.85 24.45 15.61
N VAL A 223 1.53 23.53 14.72
CA VAL A 223 1.63 22.08 14.96
C VAL A 223 2.80 21.51 14.17
N VAL A 224 3.42 20.47 14.69
CA VAL A 224 4.53 19.78 14.04
C VAL A 224 4.03 19.14 12.75
N TYR A 225 4.83 19.23 11.69
CA TYR A 225 4.54 18.63 10.40
C TYR A 225 4.55 17.09 10.49
N VAL A 226 3.54 16.49 9.85
CA VAL A 226 3.25 15.06 9.96
C VAL A 226 4.46 14.14 9.73
N TRP A 227 5.36 14.46 8.81
CA TRP A 227 6.52 13.59 8.54
C TRP A 227 7.60 13.64 9.62
N LEU A 228 7.81 14.76 10.31
CA LEU A 228 8.69 14.79 11.48
C LEU A 228 8.06 14.02 12.65
N ASP A 229 6.77 14.15 12.84
CA ASP A 229 5.98 13.38 13.79
C ASP A 229 6.03 11.87 13.45
N ALA A 230 5.52 11.49 12.29
CA ALA A 230 5.39 10.09 11.89
C ALA A 230 6.74 9.34 11.90
N LEU A 231 7.82 9.91 11.34
CA LEU A 231 9.11 9.21 11.23
C LEU A 231 9.78 8.96 12.58
N THR A 232 9.55 9.81 13.57
CA THR A 232 10.14 9.61 14.91
C THR A 232 9.54 8.43 15.69
N ASN A 233 8.42 7.85 15.20
CA ASN A 233 7.84 6.64 15.81
C ASN A 233 8.86 5.51 15.94
N TYR A 234 9.77 5.37 14.97
CA TYR A 234 10.75 4.29 14.93
C TYR A 234 11.72 4.27 16.10
N ILE A 235 11.96 5.42 16.73
CA ILE A 235 12.80 5.54 17.92
C ILE A 235 11.97 5.69 19.20
N THR A 236 10.87 6.43 19.16
CA THR A 236 10.02 6.62 20.36
C THR A 236 9.33 5.34 20.77
N GLY A 237 8.91 4.50 19.81
CA GLY A 237 8.27 3.21 20.07
C GLY A 237 9.14 2.20 20.81
N ILE A 238 10.46 2.38 20.77
CA ILE A 238 11.43 1.57 21.52
C ILE A 238 12.04 2.34 22.72
N GLY A 239 11.51 3.53 23.01
CA GLY A 239 11.86 4.27 24.23
C GLY A 239 13.06 5.21 24.12
N TYR A 240 13.25 5.84 22.93
CA TYR A 240 14.18 6.97 22.78
C TYR A 240 13.75 8.13 23.65
N ASP A 241 14.70 8.71 24.40
CA ASP A 241 14.50 9.94 25.14
C ASP A 241 15.51 11.01 24.70
N CYS A 242 14.99 12.14 24.24
CA CYS A 242 15.76 13.27 23.74
C CYS A 242 16.70 13.89 24.80
N ASP A 243 16.37 13.75 26.09
CA ASP A 243 17.17 14.23 27.22
C ASP A 243 18.27 13.24 27.65
N GLY A 244 18.45 12.14 26.91
CA GLY A 244 19.52 11.17 27.14
C GLY A 244 19.15 9.99 28.06
N ASN A 245 17.89 9.91 28.53
CA ASN A 245 17.41 8.84 29.43
C ASN A 245 16.72 7.71 28.65
N SER A 246 17.19 7.42 27.45
CA SER A 246 16.63 6.36 26.61
C SER A 246 16.66 5.00 27.31
N THR A 247 15.60 4.21 27.07
CA THR A 247 15.42 2.89 27.69
C THR A 247 16.49 1.88 27.24
N GLU A 248 16.64 0.78 28.00
CA GLU A 248 17.51 -0.33 27.61
C GLU A 248 17.01 -0.99 26.28
N GLN A 249 15.71 -0.94 26.01
CA GLN A 249 15.13 -1.42 24.76
C GLN A 249 15.62 -0.59 23.56
N PHE A 250 15.67 0.73 23.67
CA PHE A 250 16.26 1.59 22.64
C PHE A 250 17.75 1.29 22.46
N LYS A 251 18.52 1.26 23.52
CA LYS A 251 19.98 1.01 23.46
C LYS A 251 20.31 -0.34 22.83
N ARG A 252 19.46 -1.35 23.04
CA ARG A 252 19.62 -2.68 22.48
C ARG A 252 19.22 -2.75 21.01
N ASN A 253 18.06 -2.18 20.65
CA ASN A 253 17.46 -2.41 19.35
C ASN A 253 17.89 -1.40 18.28
N TRP A 254 18.19 -0.13 18.69
CA TRP A 254 18.64 0.86 17.72
C TRP A 254 20.11 0.65 17.32
N PRO A 255 20.54 0.84 16.04
CA PRO A 255 19.71 1.19 14.89
C PRO A 255 18.85 0.02 14.39
N ALA A 256 17.76 0.36 13.69
CA ALA A 256 16.92 -0.64 13.03
C ALA A 256 17.71 -1.43 11.98
N ASP A 257 17.44 -2.73 11.90
CA ASP A 257 18.02 -3.59 10.86
C ASP A 257 17.28 -3.43 9.54
N LEU A 258 15.95 -3.26 9.59
CA LEU A 258 15.12 -3.08 8.40
C LEU A 258 13.93 -2.16 8.68
N HIS A 259 13.80 -1.09 7.89
CA HIS A 259 12.54 -0.39 7.68
C HIS A 259 11.90 -0.89 6.40
N LEU A 260 10.75 -1.54 6.50
CA LEU A 260 9.99 -2.07 5.37
C LEU A 260 8.79 -1.16 5.13
N ILE A 261 8.72 -0.56 3.94
CA ILE A 261 7.75 0.51 3.64
C ILE A 261 7.28 0.42 2.18
N GLY A 262 6.14 1.02 1.86
CA GLY A 262 5.69 1.15 0.47
C GLY A 262 6.62 2.04 -0.36
N LYS A 263 6.81 1.72 -1.63
CA LYS A 263 7.67 2.50 -2.55
C LYS A 263 7.24 3.96 -2.69
N ASP A 264 5.98 4.28 -2.46
CA ASP A 264 5.39 5.62 -2.54
C ASP A 264 5.88 6.57 -1.45
N ILE A 265 6.37 6.03 -0.33
CA ILE A 265 6.91 6.83 0.78
C ILE A 265 8.42 6.65 0.97
N ILE A 266 9.11 6.08 -0.02
CA ILE A 266 10.53 5.79 0.07
C ILE A 266 11.38 7.06 0.24
N ARG A 267 10.99 8.17 -0.38
CA ARG A 267 11.67 9.47 -0.24
C ARG A 267 11.76 9.91 1.22
N PHE A 268 10.67 9.77 1.97
CA PHE A 268 10.62 10.16 3.37
C PHE A 268 11.52 9.30 4.26
N HIS A 269 11.64 8.01 3.95
CA HIS A 269 12.41 7.05 4.74
C HIS A 269 13.90 6.96 4.37
N THR A 270 14.25 7.40 3.15
CA THR A 270 15.65 7.34 2.66
C THR A 270 16.32 8.70 2.57
N ILE A 271 15.54 9.79 2.65
CA ILE A 271 16.07 11.16 2.65
C ILE A 271 15.72 11.88 3.96
N TYR A 272 14.43 12.06 4.31
CA TYR A 272 14.05 12.84 5.48
C TYR A 272 14.46 12.18 6.78
N TRP A 273 14.11 10.91 6.95
CA TRP A 273 14.41 10.17 8.16
C TRP A 273 15.91 10.07 8.47
N PRO A 274 16.79 9.67 7.54
CA PRO A 274 18.23 9.68 7.78
C PRO A 274 18.78 11.05 8.15
N ILE A 275 18.27 12.11 7.52
CA ILE A 275 18.71 13.48 7.81
C ILE A 275 18.27 13.92 9.21
N PHE A 276 17.05 13.60 9.66
CA PHE A 276 16.63 13.86 11.04
C PHE A 276 17.49 13.12 12.05
N LEU A 277 17.83 11.86 11.78
CA LEU A 277 18.74 11.08 12.61
C LEU A 277 20.15 11.67 12.68
N MET A 278 20.67 12.13 11.53
CA MET A 278 21.96 12.82 11.48
C MET A 278 21.97 14.10 12.32
N ALA A 279 20.87 14.86 12.32
CA ALA A 279 20.73 16.06 13.11
C ALA A 279 20.59 15.77 14.63
N LEU A 280 20.06 14.60 14.97
CA LEU A 280 19.96 14.11 16.34
C LEU A 280 21.22 13.39 16.81
N ASP A 281 22.23 13.26 15.96
CA ASP A 281 23.46 12.49 16.18
C ASP A 281 23.20 11.00 16.50
N LEU A 282 22.22 10.42 15.83
CA LEU A 282 21.86 9.02 15.95
C LEU A 282 22.35 8.19 14.76
N PRO A 283 22.71 6.90 14.98
CA PRO A 283 23.03 5.99 13.88
C PRO A 283 21.85 5.82 12.93
N LEU A 284 22.14 5.61 11.64
CA LEU A 284 21.12 5.36 10.63
C LEU A 284 20.64 3.90 10.65
N PRO A 285 19.42 3.59 10.21
CA PRO A 285 18.97 2.23 9.99
C PRO A 285 19.89 1.54 8.98
N LYS A 286 20.06 0.22 9.10
CA LYS A 286 20.95 -0.52 8.20
C LYS A 286 20.38 -0.63 6.80
N GLN A 287 19.04 -0.81 6.68
CA GLN A 287 18.38 -1.02 5.41
C GLN A 287 16.96 -0.45 5.39
N VAL A 288 16.58 0.11 4.26
CA VAL A 288 15.21 0.53 3.93
C VAL A 288 14.77 -0.23 2.67
N PHE A 289 13.71 -1.02 2.79
CA PHE A 289 13.12 -1.74 1.67
C PHE A 289 11.80 -1.10 1.25
N GLY A 290 11.81 -0.46 0.08
CA GLY A 290 10.62 0.09 -0.56
C GLY A 290 9.92 -0.95 -1.41
N HIS A 291 8.98 -1.71 -0.83
CA HIS A 291 8.28 -2.76 -1.54
C HIS A 291 7.35 -2.21 -2.64
N PRO A 292 7.15 -2.94 -3.74
CA PRO A 292 6.24 -2.56 -4.82
C PRO A 292 4.77 -2.64 -4.38
N TRP A 293 3.88 -2.11 -5.23
CA TRP A 293 2.44 -2.14 -4.97
C TRP A 293 1.80 -3.48 -5.34
N LEU A 294 0.84 -3.87 -4.54
CA LEU A 294 -0.10 -4.94 -4.86
C LEU A 294 -1.29 -4.34 -5.60
N LEU A 295 -1.44 -4.70 -6.87
CA LEU A 295 -2.49 -4.23 -7.76
C LEU A 295 -3.63 -5.25 -7.84
N MET A 296 -4.86 -4.78 -8.05
CA MET A 296 -6.01 -5.62 -8.37
C MET A 296 -6.40 -5.44 -9.83
N ASN A 297 -6.45 -6.55 -10.59
CA ASN A 297 -6.74 -6.55 -12.03
C ASN A 297 -5.85 -5.57 -12.83
N GLY A 298 -4.56 -5.46 -12.45
CA GLY A 298 -3.60 -4.56 -13.10
C GLY A 298 -3.75 -3.08 -12.77
N GLY A 299 -4.64 -2.71 -11.84
CA GLY A 299 -4.88 -1.34 -11.43
C GLY A 299 -4.69 -1.07 -9.95
N LYS A 300 -4.32 0.18 -9.59
CA LYS A 300 -4.26 0.61 -8.19
C LYS A 300 -5.66 0.54 -7.58
N MET A 301 -5.76 -0.07 -6.39
CA MET A 301 -7.00 -0.13 -5.63
C MET A 301 -7.46 1.26 -5.18
N SER A 302 -8.73 1.56 -5.40
CA SER A 302 -9.35 2.83 -5.02
C SER A 302 -10.82 2.64 -4.69
N LYS A 303 -11.30 3.26 -3.60
CA LYS A 303 -12.72 3.22 -3.21
C LYS A 303 -13.63 3.79 -4.29
N SER A 304 -13.19 4.85 -4.99
CA SER A 304 -13.96 5.46 -6.09
C SER A 304 -14.15 4.56 -7.31
N LYS A 305 -13.22 3.60 -7.51
CA LYS A 305 -13.32 2.59 -8.59
C LYS A 305 -14.09 1.34 -8.16
N GLY A 306 -14.42 1.18 -6.88
CA GLY A 306 -15.07 -0.02 -6.35
C GLY A 306 -14.24 -1.31 -6.43
N ASN A 307 -12.93 -1.22 -6.67
CA ASN A 307 -12.02 -2.35 -6.82
C ASN A 307 -11.19 -2.64 -5.56
N VAL A 308 -11.65 -2.18 -4.40
CA VAL A 308 -10.95 -2.40 -3.13
C VAL A 308 -11.37 -3.73 -2.54
N ILE A 309 -10.40 -4.52 -2.10
CA ILE A 309 -10.60 -5.78 -1.38
C ILE A 309 -9.97 -5.65 0.00
N TYR A 310 -10.62 -6.22 1.00
CA TYR A 310 -10.17 -6.21 2.39
C TYR A 310 -9.71 -7.59 2.83
N ALA A 311 -8.76 -7.63 3.76
CA ALA A 311 -8.17 -8.88 4.22
C ALA A 311 -9.20 -9.82 4.84
N GLU A 312 -10.16 -9.30 5.59
CA GLU A 312 -11.19 -10.10 6.24
C GLU A 312 -12.04 -10.87 5.22
N ASP A 313 -12.45 -10.21 4.12
CA ASP A 313 -13.24 -10.88 3.07
C ASP A 313 -12.42 -11.99 2.39
N LEU A 314 -11.12 -11.77 2.18
CA LEU A 314 -10.23 -12.80 1.63
C LEU A 314 -10.02 -13.97 2.60
N VAL A 315 -9.83 -13.67 3.88
CA VAL A 315 -9.68 -14.72 4.91
C VAL A 315 -10.94 -15.56 5.05
N ASP A 316 -12.12 -14.94 4.97
CA ASP A 316 -13.40 -15.65 4.98
C ASP A 316 -13.58 -16.57 3.76
N LEU A 317 -13.05 -16.18 2.59
CA LEU A 317 -13.16 -16.97 1.36
C LEU A 317 -12.11 -18.09 1.25
N PHE A 318 -10.86 -17.81 1.65
CA PHE A 318 -9.71 -18.67 1.36
C PHE A 318 -8.99 -19.21 2.61
N GLY A 319 -9.21 -18.59 3.76
CA GLY A 319 -8.44 -18.85 4.99
C GLY A 319 -7.15 -18.03 5.05
N VAL A 320 -6.67 -17.78 6.29
CA VAL A 320 -5.57 -16.85 6.55
C VAL A 320 -4.26 -17.23 5.84
N ASP A 321 -3.84 -18.49 5.92
CA ASP A 321 -2.58 -18.93 5.33
C ASP A 321 -2.60 -18.94 3.80
N ALA A 322 -3.76 -19.20 3.17
CA ALA A 322 -3.91 -19.05 1.73
C ALA A 322 -3.75 -17.57 1.30
N VAL A 323 -4.37 -16.65 2.05
CA VAL A 323 -4.21 -15.20 1.77
C VAL A 323 -2.77 -14.76 1.97
N ARG A 324 -2.09 -15.20 3.05
CA ARG A 324 -0.65 -14.94 3.28
C ARG A 324 0.18 -15.45 2.11
N TYR A 325 -0.07 -16.68 1.66
CA TYR A 325 0.60 -17.25 0.50
C TYR A 325 0.45 -16.36 -0.75
N PHE A 326 -0.77 -15.92 -1.08
CA PHE A 326 -1.02 -15.10 -2.26
C PHE A 326 -0.26 -13.77 -2.23
N VAL A 327 -0.44 -13.03 -1.15
CA VAL A 327 0.15 -11.69 -1.06
C VAL A 327 1.68 -11.72 -0.98
N LEU A 328 2.27 -12.85 -0.55
CA LEU A 328 3.71 -13.02 -0.50
C LEU A 328 4.28 -13.60 -1.81
N HIS A 329 3.58 -14.59 -2.40
CA HIS A 329 4.06 -15.31 -3.59
C HIS A 329 3.92 -14.49 -4.88
N GLU A 330 2.81 -13.74 -5.04
CA GLU A 330 2.51 -12.98 -6.26
C GLU A 330 3.19 -11.60 -6.31
N MET A 331 4.08 -11.31 -5.35
CA MET A 331 4.77 -10.03 -5.29
C MET A 331 6.23 -10.16 -5.71
N PRO A 332 6.59 -9.71 -6.94
CA PRO A 332 7.99 -9.65 -7.36
C PRO A 332 8.79 -8.67 -6.49
N PHE A 333 10.11 -8.88 -6.43
CA PHE A 333 10.99 -8.04 -5.60
C PHE A 333 11.06 -6.57 -6.06
N GLU A 334 11.03 -6.31 -7.36
CA GLU A 334 11.29 -4.98 -7.93
C GLU A 334 10.07 -4.32 -8.59
N SER A 335 9.14 -5.11 -9.12
CA SER A 335 7.98 -4.64 -9.88
C SER A 335 6.67 -4.87 -9.15
N ASP A 336 5.64 -4.11 -9.51
CA ASP A 336 4.31 -4.28 -8.95
C ASP A 336 3.76 -5.68 -9.24
N GLY A 337 3.14 -6.27 -8.24
CA GLY A 337 2.42 -7.55 -8.37
C GLY A 337 0.94 -7.31 -8.64
N THR A 338 0.33 -8.25 -9.33
CA THR A 338 -1.11 -8.20 -9.63
C THR A 338 -1.77 -9.45 -9.10
N ILE A 339 -2.85 -9.29 -8.34
CA ILE A 339 -3.74 -10.37 -7.94
C ILE A 339 -5.07 -10.25 -8.68
N THR A 340 -5.68 -11.39 -8.98
CA THR A 340 -7.02 -11.52 -9.53
C THR A 340 -7.75 -12.65 -8.79
N TRP A 341 -9.07 -12.64 -8.82
CA TRP A 341 -9.86 -13.73 -8.25
C TRP A 341 -9.52 -15.09 -8.86
N ASP A 342 -9.39 -15.12 -10.19
CA ASP A 342 -9.04 -16.35 -10.91
C ASP A 342 -7.66 -16.88 -10.50
N LEU A 343 -6.66 -16.00 -10.35
CA LEU A 343 -5.32 -16.37 -9.92
C LEU A 343 -5.34 -16.93 -8.48
N MET A 344 -6.11 -16.34 -7.57
CA MET A 344 -6.24 -16.84 -6.21
C MET A 344 -6.88 -18.23 -6.17
N ILE A 345 -7.92 -18.47 -6.98
CA ILE A 345 -8.55 -19.81 -7.12
C ILE A 345 -7.55 -20.79 -7.73
N GLU A 346 -6.84 -20.40 -8.78
CA GLU A 346 -5.83 -21.25 -9.43
C GLU A 346 -4.72 -21.64 -8.45
N ARG A 347 -4.14 -20.70 -7.72
CA ARG A 347 -3.09 -20.96 -6.73
C ARG A 347 -3.58 -21.86 -5.60
N THR A 348 -4.80 -21.63 -5.11
CA THR A 348 -5.38 -22.52 -4.09
C THR A 348 -5.48 -23.96 -4.62
N ASN A 349 -5.94 -24.13 -5.83
CA ASN A 349 -6.13 -25.45 -6.41
C ASN A 349 -4.81 -26.13 -6.80
N SER A 350 -3.90 -25.41 -7.49
CA SER A 350 -2.66 -25.98 -8.04
C SER A 350 -1.57 -26.13 -6.97
N ASP A 351 -1.32 -25.08 -6.21
CA ASP A 351 -0.18 -25.05 -5.29
C ASP A 351 -0.57 -25.57 -3.91
N LEU A 352 -1.64 -25.04 -3.31
CA LEU A 352 -2.00 -25.36 -1.95
C LEU A 352 -2.72 -26.70 -1.84
N ALA A 353 -3.76 -26.95 -2.65
CA ALA A 353 -4.50 -28.21 -2.58
C ALA A 353 -3.76 -29.36 -3.26
N ASN A 354 -3.32 -29.20 -4.52
CA ASN A 354 -2.72 -30.30 -5.27
C ASN A 354 -1.25 -30.53 -4.89
N THR A 355 -0.40 -29.50 -4.89
CA THR A 355 1.04 -29.70 -4.65
C THR A 355 1.31 -30.00 -3.18
N LEU A 356 0.80 -29.21 -2.23
CA LEU A 356 1.07 -29.36 -0.80
C LEU A 356 0.07 -30.29 -0.11
N GLY A 357 -1.23 -29.96 -0.15
CA GLY A 357 -2.26 -30.68 0.58
C GLY A 357 -2.37 -32.15 0.17
N ASN A 358 -2.36 -32.41 -1.15
CA ASN A 358 -2.41 -33.76 -1.67
C ASN A 358 -1.12 -34.57 -1.36
N LEU A 359 0.05 -33.94 -1.38
CA LEU A 359 1.32 -34.58 -0.99
C LEU A 359 1.24 -35.12 0.46
N VAL A 360 0.85 -34.24 1.39
CA VAL A 360 0.75 -34.59 2.81
C VAL A 360 -0.31 -35.72 3.02
N ASN A 361 -1.51 -35.55 2.46
CA ASN A 361 -2.59 -36.51 2.58
C ASN A 361 -2.24 -37.87 1.96
N ARG A 362 -1.65 -37.92 0.75
CA ARG A 362 -1.22 -39.18 0.11
C ARG A 362 -0.15 -39.87 0.93
N THR A 363 0.83 -39.16 1.46
CA THR A 363 1.91 -39.73 2.27
C THR A 363 1.34 -40.38 3.54
N ILE A 364 0.49 -39.64 4.28
CA ILE A 364 -0.16 -40.17 5.49
C ILE A 364 -1.08 -41.38 5.17
N SER A 365 -1.88 -41.26 4.12
CA SER A 365 -2.80 -42.33 3.71
C SER A 365 -2.08 -43.61 3.30
N MET A 366 -0.97 -43.52 2.58
CA MET A 366 -0.14 -44.66 2.22
C MET A 366 0.56 -45.27 3.45
N THR A 367 1.07 -44.45 4.36
CA THR A 367 1.68 -44.89 5.62
C THR A 367 0.66 -45.65 6.49
N ASN A 368 -0.55 -45.12 6.63
CA ASN A 368 -1.63 -45.82 7.35
C ASN A 368 -2.00 -47.11 6.67
N LYS A 369 -2.18 -47.11 5.35
CA LYS A 369 -2.62 -48.28 4.59
C LYS A 369 -1.64 -49.43 4.63
N TYR A 370 -0.33 -49.14 4.51
CA TYR A 370 0.67 -50.20 4.36
C TYR A 370 1.39 -50.55 5.65
N PHE A 371 1.50 -49.62 6.60
CA PHE A 371 2.24 -49.83 7.85
C PHE A 371 1.47 -49.39 9.12
N GLY A 372 0.13 -49.27 9.06
CA GLY A 372 -0.67 -48.89 10.24
C GLY A 372 -0.30 -47.55 10.84
N GLY A 373 0.24 -46.62 10.02
CA GLY A 373 0.68 -45.31 10.42
C GLY A 373 2.13 -45.22 10.93
N VAL A 374 2.84 -46.33 11.07
CA VAL A 374 4.21 -46.37 11.56
C VAL A 374 5.19 -45.99 10.44
N VAL A 375 6.13 -45.09 10.77
CA VAL A 375 7.16 -44.60 9.85
C VAL A 375 8.53 -45.14 10.28
N GLU A 376 9.10 -46.02 9.46
CA GLU A 376 10.42 -46.61 9.72
C GLU A 376 11.33 -46.52 8.52
N ASN A 377 12.59 -46.13 8.74
CA ASN A 377 13.63 -46.18 7.72
C ASN A 377 14.32 -47.55 7.75
N LYS A 378 14.10 -48.36 6.74
CA LYS A 378 14.76 -49.66 6.56
C LYS A 378 16.08 -49.57 5.79
N ASN A 379 16.50 -48.36 5.40
CA ASN A 379 17.75 -48.06 4.69
C ASN A 379 17.95 -48.83 3.36
N VAL A 380 16.87 -49.19 2.67
CA VAL A 380 16.92 -49.72 1.32
C VAL A 380 16.98 -48.57 0.32
N VAL A 381 18.19 -48.13 -0.03
CA VAL A 381 18.46 -46.89 -0.78
C VAL A 381 18.61 -47.18 -2.28
N GLU A 382 18.05 -46.34 -3.11
CA GLU A 382 18.21 -46.28 -4.56
C GLU A 382 18.63 -44.88 -5.00
N ASP A 383 19.13 -44.71 -6.25
CA ASP A 383 19.65 -43.43 -6.76
C ASP A 383 18.60 -42.31 -6.66
N VAL A 384 17.33 -42.59 -6.91
CA VAL A 384 16.22 -41.63 -6.80
C VAL A 384 16.06 -41.04 -5.40
N ASP A 385 16.49 -41.74 -4.35
CA ASP A 385 16.48 -41.25 -2.96
C ASP A 385 17.57 -40.20 -2.76
N ASN A 386 18.74 -40.41 -3.39
CA ASN A 386 19.86 -39.46 -3.32
C ASN A 386 19.50 -38.16 -4.03
N ASP A 387 18.79 -38.25 -5.16
CA ASP A 387 18.26 -37.07 -5.88
C ASP A 387 17.26 -36.30 -5.04
N LEU A 388 16.31 -36.98 -4.37
CA LEU A 388 15.38 -36.34 -3.45
C LEU A 388 16.12 -35.64 -2.31
N LYS A 389 17.00 -36.36 -1.61
CA LYS A 389 17.78 -35.84 -0.48
C LYS A 389 18.61 -34.63 -0.86
N SER A 390 19.23 -34.65 -2.04
CA SER A 390 20.03 -33.53 -2.55
C SER A 390 19.18 -32.25 -2.66
N VAL A 391 17.99 -32.32 -3.27
CA VAL A 391 17.08 -31.18 -3.38
C VAL A 391 16.61 -30.71 -2.00
N VAL A 392 16.17 -31.63 -1.15
CA VAL A 392 15.63 -31.30 0.19
C VAL A 392 16.68 -30.59 1.04
N LEU A 393 17.90 -31.10 1.09
CA LEU A 393 18.97 -30.50 1.90
C LEU A 393 19.51 -29.17 1.34
N ALA A 394 19.43 -28.97 0.03
CA ALA A 394 19.80 -27.71 -0.60
C ALA A 394 18.77 -26.59 -0.32
N THR A 395 17.51 -26.94 -0.06
CA THR A 395 16.41 -25.96 0.04
C THR A 395 16.63 -24.93 1.15
N LYS A 396 17.16 -25.34 2.33
CA LYS A 396 17.49 -24.40 3.42
C LYS A 396 18.38 -23.26 2.95
N ASN A 397 19.47 -23.59 2.27
CA ASN A 397 20.43 -22.58 1.78
C ASN A 397 19.85 -21.71 0.65
N SER A 398 19.05 -22.31 -0.23
CA SER A 398 18.34 -21.56 -1.28
C SER A 398 17.36 -20.55 -0.66
N VAL A 399 16.55 -20.98 0.30
CA VAL A 399 15.62 -20.10 1.04
C VAL A 399 16.37 -18.99 1.78
N GLN A 400 17.45 -19.34 2.50
CA GLN A 400 18.28 -18.36 3.21
C GLN A 400 18.82 -17.28 2.26
N THR A 401 19.39 -17.69 1.14
CA THR A 401 19.92 -16.75 0.14
C THR A 401 18.87 -15.78 -0.36
N LYS A 402 17.62 -16.26 -0.59
CA LYS A 402 16.52 -15.41 -1.02
C LYS A 402 16.04 -14.48 0.09
N MET A 403 15.91 -14.99 1.31
CA MET A 403 15.46 -14.20 2.47
C MET A 403 16.47 -13.11 2.86
N ASP A 404 17.77 -13.38 2.79
CA ASP A 404 18.82 -12.38 3.02
C ASP A 404 18.81 -11.25 1.97
N GLN A 405 18.25 -11.52 0.79
CA GLN A 405 18.01 -10.54 -0.27
C GLN A 405 16.61 -9.92 -0.23
N LEU A 406 15.79 -10.21 0.78
CA LEU A 406 14.39 -9.78 0.90
C LEU A 406 13.48 -10.28 -0.24
N ARG A 407 13.86 -11.33 -0.95
CA ARG A 407 13.14 -11.93 -2.09
C ARG A 407 12.18 -13.03 -1.60
N VAL A 408 11.17 -12.61 -0.85
CA VAL A 408 10.26 -13.52 -0.14
C VAL A 408 9.49 -14.44 -1.09
N ALA A 409 8.99 -13.93 -2.22
CA ALA A 409 8.28 -14.73 -3.23
C ALA A 409 9.18 -15.85 -3.79
N ASP A 410 10.46 -15.52 -4.04
CA ASP A 410 11.43 -16.51 -4.53
C ASP A 410 11.72 -17.57 -3.45
N ALA A 411 11.82 -17.17 -2.18
CA ALA A 411 12.03 -18.12 -1.07
C ALA A 411 10.87 -19.13 -0.95
N ILE A 412 9.62 -18.66 -1.08
CA ILE A 412 8.44 -19.54 -1.12
C ILE A 412 8.53 -20.50 -2.31
N SER A 413 8.94 -20.02 -3.49
CA SER A 413 9.10 -20.83 -4.70
C SER A 413 10.13 -21.96 -4.52
N GLU A 414 11.23 -21.71 -3.79
CA GLU A 414 12.22 -22.74 -3.44
C GLU A 414 11.59 -23.83 -2.56
N ILE A 415 10.76 -23.48 -1.58
CA ILE A 415 10.06 -24.44 -0.72
C ILE A 415 9.08 -25.28 -1.55
N PHE A 416 8.32 -24.65 -2.44
CA PHE A 416 7.41 -25.39 -3.32
C PHE A 416 8.14 -26.28 -4.34
N THR A 417 9.38 -25.96 -4.71
CA THR A 417 10.23 -26.83 -5.50
C THR A 417 10.56 -28.14 -4.76
N LEU A 418 10.81 -28.06 -3.44
CA LEU A 418 10.94 -29.25 -2.60
C LEU A 418 9.66 -30.11 -2.64
N PHE A 419 8.48 -29.51 -2.44
CA PHE A 419 7.21 -30.26 -2.45
C PHE A 419 6.91 -30.88 -3.82
N LYS A 420 7.20 -30.17 -4.91
CA LYS A 420 7.09 -30.71 -6.28
C LYS A 420 8.05 -31.88 -6.48
N ARG A 421 9.27 -31.82 -5.94
CA ARG A 421 10.23 -32.94 -5.98
C ARG A 421 9.71 -34.17 -5.20
N CYS A 422 9.06 -33.96 -4.04
CA CYS A 422 8.42 -35.03 -3.29
C CYS A 422 7.30 -35.71 -4.08
N ASN A 423 6.43 -34.93 -4.74
CA ASN A 423 5.38 -35.48 -5.61
C ASN A 423 5.98 -36.31 -6.75
N LYS A 424 7.03 -35.79 -7.44
CA LYS A 424 7.73 -36.51 -8.50
C LYS A 424 8.35 -37.81 -7.95
N TYR A 425 8.91 -37.78 -6.74
CA TYR A 425 9.48 -38.98 -6.09
C TYR A 425 8.42 -40.07 -5.83
N ILE A 426 7.19 -39.68 -5.47
CA ILE A 426 6.07 -40.64 -5.36
C ILE A 426 5.80 -41.31 -6.72
N ASP A 427 5.82 -40.52 -7.81
CA ASP A 427 5.53 -41.05 -9.15
C ASP A 427 6.69 -41.93 -9.68
N GLU A 428 7.94 -41.61 -9.35
CA GLU A 428 9.13 -42.39 -9.72
C GLU A 428 9.22 -43.73 -8.95
N THR A 429 8.92 -43.70 -7.65
CA THR A 429 9.03 -44.90 -6.76
C THR A 429 7.81 -45.77 -6.80
N MET A 430 6.66 -45.28 -7.26
CA MET A 430 5.38 -45.99 -7.36
C MET A 430 5.06 -46.83 -6.11
N PRO A 431 4.84 -46.22 -4.92
CA PRO A 431 4.62 -46.94 -3.67
C PRO A 431 3.49 -48.00 -3.75
N TRP A 432 2.46 -47.73 -4.54
CA TRP A 432 1.35 -48.68 -4.79
C TRP A 432 1.75 -49.92 -5.59
N ALA A 433 2.85 -49.86 -6.35
CA ALA A 433 3.42 -51.01 -7.04
C ALA A 433 4.34 -51.81 -6.09
N LEU A 434 5.17 -51.11 -5.30
CA LEU A 434 6.00 -51.74 -4.25
C LEU A 434 5.16 -52.51 -3.26
N ALA A 435 4.02 -51.99 -2.87
CA ALA A 435 3.11 -52.62 -1.90
C ALA A 435 2.47 -53.97 -2.37
N LYS A 436 2.60 -54.32 -3.66
CA LYS A 436 2.10 -55.60 -4.20
C LYS A 436 3.09 -56.76 -4.01
N ASP A 437 4.31 -56.48 -3.62
CA ASP A 437 5.40 -57.43 -3.48
C ASP A 437 5.94 -57.37 -2.05
N GLU A 438 5.66 -58.37 -1.23
CA GLU A 438 6.09 -58.46 0.16
C GLU A 438 7.62 -58.36 0.31
N ALA A 439 8.39 -58.84 -0.67
CA ALA A 439 9.85 -58.73 -0.66
C ALA A 439 10.33 -57.26 -0.79
N LYS A 440 9.48 -56.33 -1.21
CA LYS A 440 9.76 -54.90 -1.33
C LYS A 440 9.23 -54.05 -0.17
N ALA A 441 8.71 -54.67 0.90
CA ALA A 441 8.17 -53.95 2.05
C ALA A 441 9.18 -53.00 2.70
N ASP A 442 10.43 -53.43 2.86
CA ASP A 442 11.51 -52.57 3.41
C ASP A 442 11.84 -51.40 2.50
N ARG A 443 11.80 -51.61 1.18
CA ARG A 443 11.96 -50.52 0.21
C ARG A 443 10.80 -49.51 0.31
N LEU A 444 9.57 -49.98 0.36
CA LEU A 444 8.39 -49.13 0.54
C LEU A 444 8.45 -48.35 1.85
N SER A 445 8.87 -48.99 2.95
CA SER A 445 9.05 -48.31 4.25
C SER A 445 10.06 -47.17 4.15
N THR A 446 11.20 -47.42 3.48
CA THR A 446 12.23 -46.36 3.23
C THR A 446 11.69 -45.22 2.39
N VAL A 447 10.90 -45.51 1.36
CA VAL A 447 10.27 -44.48 0.50
C VAL A 447 9.33 -43.57 1.31
N LEU A 448 8.46 -44.15 2.13
CA LEU A 448 7.53 -43.41 2.96
C LEU A 448 8.24 -42.58 4.05
N TYR A 449 9.30 -43.15 4.65
CA TYR A 449 10.15 -42.43 5.58
C TYR A 449 10.78 -41.16 4.91
N ASN A 450 11.35 -41.34 3.72
CA ASN A 450 11.96 -40.24 2.98
C ASN A 450 10.96 -39.11 2.66
N LEU A 451 9.71 -39.46 2.35
CA LEU A 451 8.63 -38.48 2.13
C LEU A 451 8.29 -37.73 3.41
N VAL A 452 8.06 -38.43 4.52
CA VAL A 452 7.73 -37.84 5.83
C VAL A 452 8.85 -36.89 6.27
N GLU A 453 10.09 -37.33 6.20
CA GLU A 453 11.26 -36.53 6.55
C GLU A 453 11.34 -35.24 5.68
N SER A 454 11.18 -35.38 4.35
CA SER A 454 11.22 -34.25 3.42
C SER A 454 10.08 -33.25 3.68
N ILE A 455 8.87 -33.72 3.92
CA ILE A 455 7.71 -32.87 4.25
C ILE A 455 7.94 -32.14 5.57
N THR A 456 8.54 -32.80 6.57
CA THR A 456 8.85 -32.17 7.87
C THR A 456 9.85 -31.02 7.72
N ILE A 457 10.88 -31.18 6.88
CA ILE A 457 11.84 -30.11 6.55
C ILE A 457 11.11 -28.96 5.83
N GLY A 458 10.32 -29.29 4.80
CA GLY A 458 9.54 -28.29 4.05
C GLY A 458 8.54 -27.53 4.93
N ALA A 459 7.86 -28.22 5.87
CA ALA A 459 6.94 -27.58 6.81
C ALA A 459 7.65 -26.58 7.72
N ALA A 460 8.82 -26.94 8.26
CA ALA A 460 9.62 -26.03 9.08
C ALA A 460 10.01 -24.76 8.30
N LEU A 461 10.47 -24.89 7.05
CA LEU A 461 10.81 -23.77 6.18
C LEU A 461 9.57 -22.94 5.80
N LEU A 462 8.37 -23.54 5.78
CA LEU A 462 7.12 -22.86 5.44
C LEU A 462 6.58 -21.99 6.60
N THR A 463 7.00 -22.26 7.84
CA THR A 463 6.50 -21.59 9.06
C THR A 463 6.46 -20.05 8.98
N PRO A 464 7.44 -19.34 8.44
CA PRO A 464 7.41 -17.88 8.36
C PRO A 464 6.26 -17.33 7.48
N PHE A 465 5.84 -18.12 6.50
CA PHE A 465 4.90 -17.70 5.46
C PHE A 465 3.47 -18.18 5.75
N MET A 466 3.33 -19.42 6.21
CA MET A 466 2.07 -20.12 6.45
C MET A 466 2.14 -20.85 7.80
N PRO A 467 2.14 -20.11 8.94
CA PRO A 467 2.43 -20.67 10.25
C PRO A 467 1.44 -21.74 10.70
N ASP A 468 0.13 -21.52 10.50
CA ASP A 468 -0.91 -22.47 10.92
C ASP A 468 -0.86 -23.77 10.09
N THR A 469 -0.56 -23.65 8.81
CA THR A 469 -0.41 -24.79 7.91
C THR A 469 0.81 -25.64 8.29
N ALA A 470 1.94 -24.99 8.59
CA ALA A 470 3.16 -25.68 9.02
C ALA A 470 2.93 -26.49 10.30
N GLU A 471 2.27 -25.92 11.30
CA GLU A 471 1.89 -26.61 12.56
C GLU A 471 0.94 -27.79 12.30
N LYS A 472 -0.07 -27.61 11.44
CA LYS A 472 -1.00 -28.69 11.08
C LYS A 472 -0.30 -29.84 10.36
N ILE A 473 0.69 -29.56 9.49
CA ILE A 473 1.46 -30.60 8.80
C ILE A 473 2.22 -31.45 9.81
N VAL A 474 3.02 -30.83 10.69
CA VAL A 474 3.84 -31.59 11.64
C VAL A 474 2.99 -32.33 12.67
N ALA A 475 1.86 -31.76 13.12
CA ALA A 475 0.91 -32.44 13.99
C ALA A 475 0.35 -33.71 13.34
N GLN A 476 -0.04 -33.62 12.05
CA GLN A 476 -0.52 -34.80 11.32
C GLN A 476 0.57 -35.84 11.05
N LEU A 477 1.83 -35.41 10.95
CA LEU A 477 2.98 -36.32 10.84
C LEU A 477 3.44 -36.87 12.20
N GLY A 478 2.78 -36.53 13.30
CA GLY A 478 3.10 -37.02 14.64
C GLY A 478 4.45 -36.48 15.17
N THR A 479 4.82 -35.28 14.81
CA THR A 479 6.07 -34.62 15.21
C THR A 479 5.87 -33.14 15.52
N THR A 480 6.94 -32.41 15.72
CA THR A 480 6.95 -30.96 15.95
C THR A 480 7.81 -30.26 14.91
N LEU A 481 7.66 -28.94 14.80
CA LEU A 481 8.52 -28.13 13.93
C LEU A 481 9.99 -28.32 14.29
N ARG A 482 10.82 -28.53 13.29
CA ARG A 482 12.26 -28.73 13.46
C ARG A 482 12.98 -27.41 13.70
N ALA A 483 14.01 -27.46 14.53
CA ALA A 483 14.93 -26.35 14.72
C ALA A 483 15.70 -26.04 13.42
N TYR A 484 15.92 -24.76 13.16
CA TYR A 484 16.51 -24.26 11.91
C TYR A 484 17.89 -24.87 11.60
N ASP A 485 18.71 -25.06 12.63
CA ASP A 485 20.07 -25.64 12.54
C ASP A 485 20.07 -27.12 12.12
N THR A 486 18.92 -27.79 12.20
CA THR A 486 18.78 -29.20 11.81
C THR A 486 18.21 -29.41 10.40
N LEU A 487 17.81 -28.33 9.69
CA LEU A 487 17.11 -28.43 8.40
C LEU A 487 18.03 -28.83 7.22
N ASP A 488 19.34 -28.86 7.40
CA ASP A 488 20.34 -29.40 6.46
C ASP A 488 20.80 -30.83 6.81
N THR A 489 20.08 -31.48 7.74
CA THR A 489 20.35 -32.87 8.14
C THR A 489 19.15 -33.73 7.77
N PHE A 490 19.37 -34.84 7.06
CA PHE A 490 18.33 -35.79 6.70
C PHE A 490 18.35 -37.00 7.65
N GLY A 491 17.17 -37.53 7.96
CA GLY A 491 17.06 -38.70 8.84
C GLY A 491 16.84 -38.36 10.32
N VAL A 492 16.30 -37.19 10.61
CA VAL A 492 16.01 -36.72 11.99
C VAL A 492 14.62 -37.13 12.47
N TYR A 493 13.67 -37.40 11.57
CA TYR A 493 12.35 -37.90 11.96
C TYR A 493 12.52 -39.22 12.74
N PRO A 494 11.86 -39.36 13.92
CA PRO A 494 12.11 -40.52 14.79
C PRO A 494 11.66 -41.81 14.13
N ASN A 495 12.56 -42.79 14.09
CA ASN A 495 12.24 -44.13 13.56
C ASN A 495 11.21 -44.80 14.47
N GLY A 496 10.11 -45.35 13.91
CA GLY A 496 8.96 -45.84 14.65
C GLY A 496 7.96 -44.74 15.04
N GLY A 497 8.14 -43.50 14.60
CA GLY A 497 7.14 -42.42 14.73
C GLY A 497 5.83 -42.78 14.04
N LYS A 498 4.72 -42.22 14.48
CA LYS A 498 3.39 -42.55 13.97
C LYS A 498 2.66 -41.33 13.47
N VAL A 499 2.21 -41.36 12.20
CA VAL A 499 1.34 -40.33 11.62
C VAL A 499 -0.09 -40.47 12.14
N THR A 500 -0.90 -39.40 12.02
CA THR A 500 -2.33 -39.46 12.38
C THR A 500 -3.08 -40.54 11.60
N ASP A 501 -4.03 -41.19 12.24
CA ASP A 501 -4.93 -42.15 11.59
C ASP A 501 -6.07 -41.49 10.81
N LYS A 502 -6.34 -40.21 11.08
CA LYS A 502 -7.38 -39.39 10.44
C LYS A 502 -6.78 -38.08 9.88
N PRO A 503 -6.20 -38.13 8.68
CA PRO A 503 -5.64 -36.92 8.08
C PRO A 503 -6.73 -35.90 7.77
N GLU A 504 -6.47 -34.64 8.17
CA GLU A 504 -7.31 -33.50 7.81
C GLU A 504 -6.87 -32.94 6.47
N ILE A 505 -7.84 -32.48 5.68
CA ILE A 505 -7.57 -31.76 4.43
C ILE A 505 -7.02 -30.37 4.78
N LEU A 506 -5.75 -30.08 4.42
CA LEU A 506 -5.13 -28.80 4.66
C LEU A 506 -5.79 -27.68 3.85
N PHE A 507 -6.05 -27.97 2.57
CA PHE A 507 -6.71 -27.05 1.64
C PHE A 507 -7.70 -27.84 0.80
N ALA A 508 -8.98 -27.48 0.89
CA ALA A 508 -10.01 -28.02 0.04
C ALA A 508 -9.88 -27.45 -1.38
N ARG A 509 -10.13 -28.30 -2.38
CA ARG A 509 -10.21 -27.81 -3.76
C ARG A 509 -11.42 -26.91 -3.93
N ILE A 510 -11.23 -25.76 -4.54
CA ILE A 510 -12.26 -24.76 -4.77
C ILE A 510 -12.93 -25.03 -6.12
N ASP A 511 -14.26 -25.09 -6.14
CA ASP A 511 -15.05 -25.03 -7.37
C ASP A 511 -15.14 -23.56 -7.83
N PRO A 512 -14.65 -23.22 -9.03
CA PRO A 512 -14.64 -21.83 -9.49
C PRO A 512 -16.04 -21.20 -9.61
N LYS A 513 -17.09 -22.01 -9.88
CA LYS A 513 -18.46 -21.52 -10.01
C LYS A 513 -19.04 -21.14 -8.65
N GLU A 514 -18.93 -22.02 -7.67
CA GLU A 514 -19.39 -21.74 -6.30
C GLU A 514 -18.63 -20.56 -5.68
N MET A 515 -17.32 -20.48 -5.92
CA MET A 515 -16.51 -19.35 -5.45
C MET A 515 -16.89 -18.05 -6.15
N GLY A 516 -17.22 -18.08 -7.45
CA GLY A 516 -17.67 -16.92 -8.20
C GLY A 516 -18.92 -16.26 -7.61
N GLU A 517 -19.87 -17.05 -7.10
CA GLU A 517 -21.06 -16.52 -6.40
C GLU A 517 -20.70 -15.78 -5.09
N LYS A 518 -19.76 -16.33 -4.33
CA LYS A 518 -19.27 -15.68 -3.09
C LYS A 518 -18.47 -14.41 -3.39
N ILE A 519 -17.63 -14.44 -4.41
CA ILE A 519 -16.87 -13.27 -4.88
C ILE A 519 -17.81 -12.15 -5.31
N ALA A 520 -18.84 -12.46 -6.12
CA ALA A 520 -19.82 -11.47 -6.54
C ALA A 520 -20.54 -10.80 -5.35
N ALA A 521 -20.81 -11.56 -4.28
CA ALA A 521 -21.38 -11.00 -3.04
C ALA A 521 -20.40 -10.05 -2.33
N VAL A 522 -19.09 -10.34 -2.33
CA VAL A 522 -18.05 -9.45 -1.78
C VAL A 522 -17.93 -8.18 -2.63
N GLU A 523 -17.89 -8.30 -3.96
CA GLU A 523 -17.80 -7.14 -4.86
C GLU A 523 -19.02 -6.24 -4.73
N ALA A 524 -20.22 -6.80 -4.61
CA ALA A 524 -21.46 -6.04 -4.41
C ALA A 524 -21.45 -5.21 -3.10
N LYS A 525 -20.74 -5.68 -2.05
CA LYS A 525 -20.56 -4.93 -0.79
C LYS A 525 -19.88 -3.58 -0.98
N TYR A 526 -18.94 -3.51 -1.95
CA TYR A 526 -18.03 -2.37 -2.16
C TYR A 526 -18.25 -1.67 -3.50
N ALA A 527 -19.20 -2.15 -4.30
CA ALA A 527 -19.60 -1.48 -5.52
C ALA A 527 -19.93 -0.01 -5.23
N PRO A 528 -19.48 0.94 -6.06
CA PRO A 528 -19.87 2.33 -5.91
C PRO A 528 -21.40 2.40 -5.86
N LYS A 529 -21.94 3.00 -4.80
CA LYS A 529 -23.37 3.31 -4.79
C LYS A 529 -23.58 4.27 -5.95
N GLU A 530 -24.33 3.85 -6.96
CA GLU A 530 -24.81 4.79 -7.96
C GLU A 530 -25.52 5.90 -7.20
N GLU A 531 -25.00 7.12 -7.29
CA GLU A 531 -25.80 8.28 -6.86
C GLU A 531 -27.12 8.19 -7.65
N PRO A 532 -28.26 8.28 -6.99
CA PRO A 532 -29.54 8.24 -7.67
C PRO A 532 -29.45 9.28 -8.77
N LYS A 533 -29.53 8.83 -10.05
CA LYS A 533 -29.63 9.74 -11.19
C LYS A 533 -30.79 10.67 -10.84
N LYS A 534 -30.49 11.98 -10.66
CA LYS A 534 -31.55 12.96 -10.50
C LYS A 534 -32.49 12.77 -11.68
N GLU A 535 -33.69 12.28 -11.45
CA GLU A 535 -34.74 12.30 -12.45
C GLU A 535 -34.93 13.76 -12.82
N ILE A 536 -34.69 14.05 -14.10
CA ILE A 536 -34.95 15.38 -14.63
C ILE A 536 -36.47 15.47 -14.75
N GLU A 537 -37.12 15.93 -13.69
CA GLU A 537 -38.57 16.12 -13.68
C GLU A 537 -38.93 17.20 -14.71
N GLY A 538 -39.97 16.92 -15.50
CA GLY A 538 -40.72 17.92 -16.24
C GLY A 538 -40.10 18.40 -17.56
N LEU A 539 -39.32 17.59 -18.27
CA LEU A 539 -38.91 17.95 -19.62
C LEU A 539 -40.13 18.03 -20.55
N ALA A 540 -40.50 19.25 -20.96
CA ALA A 540 -41.46 19.47 -22.01
C ALA A 540 -40.91 18.88 -23.31
N GLN A 541 -41.66 17.96 -23.92
CA GLN A 541 -41.29 17.41 -25.23
C GLN A 541 -41.56 18.45 -26.32
N ILE A 542 -40.57 18.64 -27.20
CA ILE A 542 -40.68 19.49 -28.39
C ILE A 542 -40.43 18.66 -29.64
N ASN A 543 -41.02 19.05 -30.76
CA ASN A 543 -40.72 18.45 -32.05
C ASN A 543 -39.41 18.98 -32.60
N ILE A 544 -38.80 18.27 -33.54
CA ILE A 544 -37.54 18.68 -34.18
C ILE A 544 -37.69 20.03 -34.92
N GLU A 545 -38.89 20.30 -35.45
CA GLU A 545 -39.23 21.59 -36.07
C GLU A 545 -39.22 22.76 -35.09
N ASP A 546 -39.52 22.52 -33.82
CA ASP A 546 -39.45 23.55 -32.78
C ASP A 546 -38.01 23.81 -32.36
N PHE A 547 -37.18 22.77 -32.24
CA PHE A 547 -35.75 22.92 -31.99
C PHE A 547 -35.05 23.59 -33.20
N ALA A 548 -35.43 23.28 -34.42
CA ALA A 548 -34.86 23.87 -35.63
C ALA A 548 -35.08 25.40 -35.75
N LYS A 549 -36.03 25.96 -34.98
CA LYS A 549 -36.24 27.40 -34.87
C LYS A 549 -35.16 28.09 -34.01
N VAL A 550 -34.39 27.36 -33.22
CA VAL A 550 -33.31 27.90 -32.40
C VAL A 550 -32.01 27.87 -33.20
N GLU A 551 -31.40 29.03 -33.39
CA GLU A 551 -30.12 29.15 -34.10
C GLU A 551 -28.96 29.21 -33.09
N LEU A 552 -28.22 28.10 -32.99
CA LEU A 552 -27.01 28.01 -32.13
C LEU A 552 -25.77 28.22 -32.97
N ARG A 553 -24.89 29.14 -32.54
CA ARG A 553 -23.63 29.49 -33.21
C ARG A 553 -22.45 29.45 -32.23
N ALA A 554 -21.28 29.06 -32.75
CA ALA A 554 -20.03 29.25 -32.07
C ALA A 554 -19.61 30.75 -32.18
N ALA A 555 -19.27 31.37 -31.08
CA ALA A 555 -18.88 32.78 -31.06
C ALA A 555 -17.67 33.00 -30.15
N LYS A 556 -16.65 33.68 -30.66
CA LYS A 556 -15.45 33.96 -29.88
C LYS A 556 -15.66 35.19 -29.01
N VAL A 557 -15.33 35.10 -27.73
CA VAL A 557 -15.36 36.26 -26.82
C VAL A 557 -14.17 37.17 -27.11
N VAL A 558 -14.43 38.31 -27.70
CA VAL A 558 -13.38 39.29 -28.06
C VAL A 558 -13.20 40.36 -26.97
N ALA A 559 -14.24 40.65 -26.19
CA ALA A 559 -14.15 41.49 -25.01
C ALA A 559 -15.20 41.07 -23.96
N CYS A 560 -14.89 41.31 -22.69
CA CYS A 560 -15.80 41.12 -21.58
C CYS A 560 -15.60 42.19 -20.52
N GLU A 561 -16.68 42.77 -20.01
CA GLU A 561 -16.62 43.81 -18.97
C GLU A 561 -17.78 43.69 -17.97
N PRO A 562 -17.60 44.08 -16.70
CA PRO A 562 -18.67 44.13 -15.72
C PRO A 562 -19.67 45.25 -16.05
N ILE A 563 -20.96 45.00 -15.83
CA ILE A 563 -22.01 46.03 -15.98
C ILE A 563 -22.14 46.83 -14.69
N LYS A 564 -21.79 48.15 -14.74
CA LYS A 564 -21.70 49.05 -13.57
C LYS A 564 -22.94 49.07 -12.65
N ARG A 565 -24.14 48.74 -13.16
CA ARG A 565 -25.39 48.76 -12.42
C ARG A 565 -25.93 47.35 -12.05
N ALA A 566 -25.16 46.30 -12.33
CA ALA A 566 -25.60 44.93 -12.12
C ALA A 566 -24.45 44.02 -11.65
N LYS A 567 -24.37 43.73 -10.35
CA LYS A 567 -23.34 42.90 -9.72
C LYS A 567 -23.27 41.44 -10.23
N LYS A 568 -24.34 40.98 -10.89
CA LYS A 568 -24.47 39.58 -11.36
C LYS A 568 -24.26 39.39 -12.85
N LEU A 569 -24.09 40.53 -13.62
CA LEU A 569 -24.04 40.49 -15.07
C LEU A 569 -22.67 40.87 -15.61
N LEU A 570 -22.20 40.11 -16.59
CA LEU A 570 -21.08 40.46 -17.47
C LEU A 570 -21.63 40.83 -18.86
N LYS A 571 -21.04 41.88 -19.49
CA LYS A 571 -21.27 42.22 -20.87
C LYS A 571 -20.17 41.58 -21.71
N LEU A 572 -20.55 40.70 -22.61
CA LEU A 572 -19.66 40.06 -23.56
C LEU A 572 -19.82 40.70 -24.94
N THR A 573 -18.71 40.90 -25.62
CA THR A 573 -18.66 41.22 -27.04
C THR A 573 -18.18 39.95 -27.77
N LEU A 574 -19.01 39.45 -28.66
CA LEU A 574 -18.82 38.15 -29.34
C LEU A 574 -18.56 38.38 -30.83
N ASP A 575 -17.52 37.77 -31.36
CA ASP A 575 -17.35 37.55 -32.80
C ASP A 575 -18.07 36.26 -33.18
N ASP A 576 -19.20 36.36 -33.88
CA ASP A 576 -20.01 35.25 -34.35
C ASP A 576 -19.89 35.02 -35.87
N GLY A 577 -18.80 35.54 -36.47
CA GLY A 577 -18.53 35.40 -37.90
C GLY A 577 -19.32 36.38 -38.75
N THR A 578 -20.08 37.30 -38.16
CA THR A 578 -20.76 38.40 -38.88
C THR A 578 -19.91 39.64 -38.89
N SER A 579 -20.26 40.62 -39.78
CA SER A 579 -19.49 41.87 -39.93
C SER A 579 -19.55 42.77 -38.72
N THR A 580 -20.49 42.56 -37.78
CA THR A 580 -20.68 43.38 -36.59
C THR A 580 -20.64 42.49 -35.35
N PRO A 581 -19.73 42.76 -34.40
CA PRO A 581 -19.70 41.98 -33.15
C PRO A 581 -21.02 42.03 -32.38
N ARG A 582 -21.43 40.89 -31.84
CA ARG A 582 -22.67 40.75 -31.08
C ARG A 582 -22.43 41.09 -29.60
N THR A 583 -23.33 41.85 -29.01
CA THR A 583 -23.33 42.11 -27.57
C THR A 583 -24.27 41.15 -26.85
N VAL A 584 -23.79 40.52 -25.77
CA VAL A 584 -24.59 39.64 -24.91
C VAL A 584 -24.37 39.99 -23.44
N ALA A 585 -25.44 40.14 -22.67
CA ALA A 585 -25.38 40.26 -21.21
C ALA A 585 -25.72 38.90 -20.57
N SER A 586 -24.81 38.40 -19.72
CA SER A 586 -24.97 37.08 -19.10
C SER A 586 -24.82 37.12 -17.58
N GLY A 587 -25.64 36.31 -16.87
CA GLY A 587 -25.74 36.27 -15.41
C GLY A 587 -24.64 35.49 -14.68
N ILE A 588 -23.43 35.48 -15.20
CA ILE A 588 -22.32 34.62 -14.78
C ILE A 588 -21.23 35.31 -13.96
N ALA A 589 -21.41 36.59 -13.62
CA ALA A 589 -20.38 37.39 -12.90
C ALA A 589 -20.04 36.86 -11.49
N LYS A 590 -20.82 35.94 -10.94
CA LYS A 590 -20.53 35.26 -9.66
C LYS A 590 -19.40 34.22 -9.83
N TRP A 591 -19.36 33.56 -10.98
CA TRP A 591 -18.49 32.40 -11.24
C TRP A 591 -17.33 32.69 -12.18
N TYR A 592 -17.43 33.76 -13.00
CA TYR A 592 -16.42 34.12 -14.00
C TYR A 592 -16.01 35.58 -13.88
N LYS A 593 -14.73 35.83 -14.04
CA LYS A 593 -14.17 37.15 -14.28
C LYS A 593 -14.03 37.38 -15.78
N PRO A 594 -13.93 38.66 -16.27
CA PRO A 594 -13.74 38.97 -17.67
C PRO A 594 -12.57 38.21 -18.32
N GLU A 595 -11.44 38.11 -17.63
CA GLU A 595 -10.24 37.42 -18.08
C GLU A 595 -10.44 35.91 -18.32
N ASP A 596 -11.36 35.27 -17.61
CA ASP A 596 -11.67 33.83 -17.74
C ASP A 596 -12.46 33.52 -19.02
N LEU A 597 -13.00 34.52 -19.70
CA LEU A 597 -13.88 34.35 -20.86
C LEU A 597 -13.25 34.87 -22.14
N ILE A 598 -12.40 35.91 -22.08
CA ILE A 598 -11.79 36.52 -23.26
C ILE A 598 -10.87 35.54 -23.96
N GLY A 599 -11.07 35.38 -25.27
CA GLY A 599 -10.30 34.47 -26.12
C GLY A 599 -10.93 33.09 -26.30
N HIS A 600 -11.85 32.68 -25.41
CA HIS A 600 -12.60 31.42 -25.52
C HIS A 600 -13.75 31.52 -26.52
N THR A 601 -14.15 30.38 -27.07
CA THR A 601 -15.31 30.24 -27.97
C THR A 601 -16.47 29.63 -27.21
N VAL A 602 -17.60 30.33 -27.18
CA VAL A 602 -18.83 29.93 -26.50
C VAL A 602 -19.94 29.58 -27.48
N ILE A 603 -20.97 28.87 -27.02
CA ILE A 603 -22.21 28.66 -27.80
C ILE A 603 -23.17 29.80 -27.49
N VAL A 604 -23.66 30.49 -28.52
CA VAL A 604 -24.68 31.54 -28.41
C VAL A 604 -25.96 31.18 -29.11
N VAL A 605 -27.10 31.40 -28.47
CA VAL A 605 -28.42 31.42 -29.11
C VAL A 605 -28.53 32.73 -29.86
N ALA A 606 -28.35 32.68 -31.18
CA ALA A 606 -28.10 33.84 -32.01
C ALA A 606 -29.35 34.56 -32.52
N ASN A 607 -30.50 33.90 -32.48
CA ASN A 607 -31.76 34.44 -33.03
C ASN A 607 -32.81 34.79 -31.96
N LEU A 608 -32.37 34.99 -30.71
CA LEU A 608 -33.23 35.61 -29.69
C LEU A 608 -33.51 37.07 -30.01
N LYS A 609 -34.74 37.50 -29.76
CA LYS A 609 -35.09 38.94 -29.85
C LYS A 609 -34.20 39.74 -28.89
N PRO A 610 -33.61 40.85 -29.32
CA PRO A 610 -32.84 41.71 -28.46
C PRO A 610 -33.62 42.14 -27.22
N ALA A 611 -32.95 42.15 -26.05
CA ALA A 611 -33.54 42.56 -24.79
C ALA A 611 -32.59 43.50 -24.04
N VAL A 612 -33.11 44.54 -23.40
CA VAL A 612 -32.31 45.48 -22.59
C VAL A 612 -32.17 44.96 -21.16
N LEU A 613 -30.96 44.57 -20.77
CA LEU A 613 -30.61 44.10 -19.43
C LEU A 613 -29.69 45.13 -18.75
N CYS A 614 -30.20 45.78 -17.71
CA CYS A 614 -29.50 46.81 -16.93
C CYS A 614 -28.79 47.91 -17.81
N GLY A 615 -29.46 48.32 -18.90
CA GLY A 615 -28.97 49.35 -19.84
C GLY A 615 -28.06 48.82 -20.95
N VAL A 616 -27.87 47.51 -21.06
CA VAL A 616 -27.15 46.87 -22.16
C VAL A 616 -28.15 46.12 -23.03
N GLU A 617 -28.19 46.36 -24.32
CA GLU A 617 -28.94 45.61 -25.28
C GLU A 617 -28.26 44.24 -25.53
N SER A 618 -28.84 43.15 -25.01
CA SER A 618 -28.38 41.79 -25.23
C SER A 618 -29.03 41.21 -26.48
N GLN A 619 -28.19 40.81 -27.47
CA GLN A 619 -28.61 40.31 -28.78
C GLN A 619 -28.49 38.76 -28.86
N GLY A 620 -28.62 38.09 -27.75
CA GLY A 620 -28.54 36.61 -27.65
C GLY A 620 -28.29 36.15 -26.21
N MET A 621 -28.04 34.89 -26.06
CA MET A 621 -27.76 34.25 -24.77
C MET A 621 -26.66 33.21 -24.96
N ILE A 622 -25.63 33.21 -24.12
CA ILE A 622 -24.64 32.13 -24.08
C ILE A 622 -25.17 30.95 -23.28
N LEU A 623 -24.76 29.73 -23.65
CA LEU A 623 -25.13 28.52 -22.93
C LEU A 623 -24.19 28.27 -21.76
N ALA A 624 -24.75 27.89 -20.64
CA ALA A 624 -24.05 27.43 -19.46
C ALA A 624 -24.81 26.27 -18.83
N ALA A 625 -24.08 25.40 -18.13
CA ALA A 625 -24.63 24.23 -17.43
C ALA A 625 -24.59 24.46 -15.92
N ASP A 626 -25.64 24.03 -15.21
CA ASP A 626 -25.65 23.96 -13.76
C ASP A 626 -24.82 22.74 -13.32
N ALA A 627 -23.67 22.96 -12.70
CA ALA A 627 -22.73 21.91 -12.29
C ALA A 627 -22.85 21.53 -10.80
N GLY A 628 -23.78 22.15 -10.04
CA GLY A 628 -24.06 21.92 -8.63
C GLY A 628 -25.07 22.93 -8.08
N GLU A 629 -25.37 22.88 -6.78
CA GLU A 629 -26.34 23.80 -6.15
C GLU A 629 -25.97 25.30 -6.25
N ASP A 630 -24.71 25.61 -6.50
CA ASP A 630 -24.22 27.00 -6.64
C ASP A 630 -23.00 27.07 -7.58
N ASP A 631 -22.93 26.21 -8.62
CA ASP A 631 -21.87 26.18 -9.63
C ASP A 631 -22.48 26.21 -11.03
N VAL A 632 -22.08 27.22 -11.83
CA VAL A 632 -22.52 27.39 -13.22
C VAL A 632 -21.28 27.40 -14.13
N ARG A 633 -21.27 26.54 -15.14
CA ARG A 633 -20.18 26.40 -16.08
C ARG A 633 -20.59 26.79 -17.50
N VAL A 634 -19.89 27.76 -18.07
CA VAL A 634 -20.07 28.15 -19.48
C VAL A 634 -19.62 27.01 -20.39
N VAL A 635 -20.43 26.72 -21.41
CA VAL A 635 -20.10 25.68 -22.41
C VAL A 635 -19.11 26.27 -23.43
N PHE A 636 -17.85 25.88 -23.31
CA PHE A 636 -16.80 26.27 -24.26
C PHE A 636 -16.70 25.25 -25.41
N VAL A 637 -16.48 25.77 -26.63
CA VAL A 637 -16.24 24.99 -27.85
C VAL A 637 -14.96 25.49 -28.55
N ASP A 638 -13.91 25.61 -27.80
CA ASP A 638 -12.62 26.12 -28.26
C ASP A 638 -12.10 25.32 -29.45
N GLY A 639 -11.44 26.01 -30.39
CA GLY A 639 -11.00 25.41 -31.65
C GLY A 639 -12.06 25.39 -32.75
N THR A 640 -13.34 25.73 -32.44
CA THR A 640 -14.39 25.85 -33.45
C THR A 640 -14.36 27.26 -34.07
N PRO A 641 -14.34 27.42 -35.39
CA PRO A 641 -14.37 28.71 -36.04
C PRO A 641 -15.62 29.54 -35.66
N ALA A 642 -15.43 30.84 -35.42
CA ALA A 642 -16.54 31.75 -35.17
C ALA A 642 -17.58 31.70 -36.32
N GLY A 643 -18.86 31.73 -35.97
CA GLY A 643 -19.95 31.64 -36.90
C GLY A 643 -20.37 30.19 -37.24
N SER A 644 -19.63 29.18 -36.83
CA SER A 644 -19.98 27.78 -37.06
C SER A 644 -21.35 27.45 -36.45
N LYS A 645 -22.21 26.76 -37.23
CA LYS A 645 -23.52 26.31 -36.77
C LYS A 645 -23.36 25.11 -35.81
N ILE A 646 -23.99 25.20 -34.67
CA ILE A 646 -24.11 24.09 -33.68
C ILE A 646 -25.43 23.35 -34.00
N ARG A 647 -25.37 22.01 -34.05
CA ARG A 647 -26.49 21.15 -34.43
C ARG A 647 -26.77 20.11 -33.35
#